data_1a4d86f5ef39e81d70fe80b480e8fbaa
#
_entry.id   1a4d86f5ef39e81d70fe80b480e8fbaa
#
_cell.length_a   1.000
_cell.length_b   1.000
_cell.length_c   1.000
_cell.angle_alpha   90.00
_cell.angle_beta   90.00
_cell.angle_gamma   90.00
#
_symmetry.space_group_name_H-M   'P 1'
#
loop_
_entity.id
_entity.type
_entity.pdbx_description
1 polymer ?
#
loop_
_entity_poly.entity_id
_entity_poly.type
_entity_poly.pdbx_seq_one_letter_code
_entity_poly.pdbx_strand_id
1 'polypeptide(L)'
;MNRGRLLCRFALLSLIVLIPAVARAQGTMADYDRAFAMRNKYQGLGINITERSYWIDATSRFWYRKPVKGGNEFILVDADTLVKKPAFDHEKLAAALSSASGQKLTGLSLPFNSITFVDSERAIQFIEFGSTWTCELSDYSCKKSGPAPAGFQSRPPADDTPSEFDNDVVDGVTYLSPQQGQRGQGAQDGRPNPDSQKEASPDGKWEAIIQNFNVFIRPKGKTETIGLSSDGSEGNYYTFASIAWSPDSKYLVAYRVRPGYRRQVHYVESSPADQLQPKHSTRDYAKPGDALDVAQPVVFVIETRKQTVIDNALFPNPYSLSNPSWRKDSRAFTFEYNQRGHQLYRIIEVDPATGKARALINEEPQTFFSYRPLTGNLRETGTRYRNDVNDGREIIWASERDGWRHLYLYDGTTGKVKNQITRGNWVVRAVNKVDEEKRQIWFEASGMYPGKDPYFTYYYRINFDGTGLTALTEAEGTHSVSYSSDMKYYVDMWSRVDLAPIAELRRVEDRKLLLELEKGDLSELTKAGWRPPEVFTAVGRDGKTDIWGVIVRPTNFDATKKYPVIENIYAGPQGSFTPKAFSVVNQMQALAELGFIVVQMDGMGTANRSKAFHDVAWRNLGDAGFQDRILWHRAVAAKYPYYDISRVGIYGTSAGGQSSTGGMLFHPEFYKAAVSNSGCHDNRMDKIWWNEQWMGWPLGPHYAASSNVDNAYRLEGNLLLVVPEMDTNVDPSSTLQVVNALIKANKNHDLLFVPGANHGAGGQHTTRLLYDFFVHHLLGVEPPDWNKLPNKTEPAAATTGQQ
;
A
#
# COMPACT_ATOMS: atom_id res chain seq x y z
N MET A 1 -66.58 -69.25 41.62
CA MET A 1 -66.29 -69.10 43.05
C MET A 1 -64.89 -68.60 43.28
N ASN A 2 -64.80 -67.62 44.09
CA ASN A 2 -63.65 -66.98 44.76
C ASN A 2 -62.64 -66.13 43.93
N ARG A 3 -62.77 -64.82 44.06
CA ARG A 3 -62.11 -63.93 45.02
C ARG A 3 -60.58 -64.08 44.96
N GLY A 4 -59.88 -63.14 44.59
CA GLY A 4 -59.74 -61.70 44.86
C GLY A 4 -58.28 -61.40 45.07
N ARG A 5 -57.80 -60.36 44.78
CA ARG A 5 -56.89 -59.36 45.43
C ARG A 5 -56.18 -58.46 44.48
N LEU A 6 -56.65 -57.22 44.50
CA LEU A 6 -56.04 -56.02 43.96
C LEU A 6 -54.72 -55.77 44.70
N LEU A 7 -53.62 -55.57 43.99
CA LEU A 7 -52.39 -54.98 44.51
C LEU A 7 -52.09 -53.76 43.62
N CYS A 8 -52.39 -52.58 44.22
CA CYS A 8 -51.90 -51.27 43.71
C CYS A 8 -50.38 -51.20 43.74
N ARG A 9 -49.74 -51.06 42.61
CA ARG A 9 -48.32 -50.57 42.48
C ARG A 9 -48.35 -49.11 42.07
N PHE A 10 -47.99 -48.22 43.04
CA PHE A 10 -47.63 -46.81 42.76
C PHE A 10 -46.36 -46.80 41.92
N ALA A 11 -46.48 -46.41 40.66
CA ALA A 11 -45.35 -46.05 39.82
C ALA A 11 -45.05 -44.57 40.08
N LEU A 12 -43.93 -44.27 40.77
CA LEU A 12 -43.35 -42.95 40.83
C LEU A 12 -42.81 -42.54 39.41
N LEU A 13 -43.50 -41.65 38.73
CA LEU A 13 -42.98 -41.00 37.49
C LEU A 13 -42.00 -39.93 37.95
N SER A 14 -40.70 -40.19 37.84
CA SER A 14 -39.65 -39.18 37.96
C SER A 14 -39.67 -38.30 36.69
N LEU A 15 -40.23 -37.10 36.81
CA LEU A 15 -40.17 -36.06 35.77
C LEU A 15 -38.75 -35.52 35.73
N ILE A 16 -37.91 -36.05 34.84
CA ILE A 16 -36.61 -35.43 34.50
C ILE A 16 -36.92 -34.17 33.74
N VAL A 17 -36.86 -32.99 34.39
CA VAL A 17 -36.86 -31.70 33.76
C VAL A 17 -35.50 -31.58 33.03
N LEU A 18 -35.47 -31.89 31.74
CA LEU A 18 -34.37 -31.46 30.85
C LEU A 18 -34.42 -29.93 30.79
N ILE A 19 -33.62 -29.28 31.60
CA ILE A 19 -33.28 -27.86 31.40
C ILE A 19 -32.48 -27.87 30.08
N PRO A 20 -32.98 -27.26 29.01
CA PRO A 20 -32.13 -27.09 27.84
C PRO A 20 -30.94 -26.25 28.29
N ALA A 21 -29.75 -26.82 28.25
CA ALA A 21 -28.53 -26.06 28.32
C ALA A 21 -28.65 -25.04 27.16
N VAL A 22 -28.95 -23.81 27.50
CA VAL A 22 -28.89 -22.69 26.54
C VAL A 22 -27.44 -22.65 26.11
N ALA A 23 -27.11 -23.36 25.05
CA ALA A 23 -25.89 -23.14 24.31
C ALA A 23 -25.95 -21.65 23.93
N ARG A 24 -25.07 -20.84 24.56
CA ARG A 24 -24.98 -19.43 24.22
C ARG A 24 -24.68 -19.39 22.74
N ALA A 25 -25.69 -19.04 21.92
CA ALA A 25 -25.58 -18.91 20.49
C ALA A 25 -24.51 -17.88 20.18
N GLN A 26 -23.70 -18.14 19.16
CA GLN A 26 -22.77 -17.16 18.55
C GLN A 26 -23.56 -16.38 17.48
N GLY A 27 -23.12 -15.18 17.11
CA GLY A 27 -23.83 -14.34 16.13
C GLY A 27 -25.10 -13.66 16.70
N THR A 28 -25.19 -13.47 17.99
CA THR A 28 -26.30 -12.76 18.64
C THR A 28 -26.18 -11.25 18.53
N MET A 29 -27.27 -10.50 18.75
CA MET A 29 -27.23 -9.02 18.81
C MET A 29 -26.14 -8.50 19.77
N ALA A 30 -25.93 -9.17 20.92
CA ALA A 30 -24.86 -8.79 21.84
C ALA A 30 -23.46 -8.99 21.25
N ASP A 31 -23.28 -9.93 20.33
CA ASP A 31 -22.02 -10.15 19.63
C ASP A 31 -21.78 -9.03 18.60
N TYR A 32 -22.82 -8.60 17.87
CA TYR A 32 -22.77 -7.44 16.98
C TYR A 32 -22.46 -6.15 17.74
N ASP A 33 -23.14 -5.90 18.86
CA ASP A 33 -22.87 -4.71 19.71
C ASP A 33 -21.41 -4.69 20.16
N ARG A 34 -20.84 -5.85 20.55
CA ARG A 34 -19.41 -5.94 20.89
C ARG A 34 -18.52 -5.64 19.68
N ALA A 35 -18.83 -6.25 18.53
CA ALA A 35 -18.06 -6.06 17.30
C ALA A 35 -17.99 -4.57 16.90
N PHE A 36 -19.13 -3.89 16.84
CA PHE A 36 -19.19 -2.47 16.50
C PHE A 36 -18.59 -1.55 17.56
N ALA A 37 -18.62 -1.94 18.83
CA ALA A 37 -18.06 -1.15 19.92
C ALA A 37 -16.53 -1.27 20.06
N MET A 38 -15.87 -2.23 19.39
CA MET A 38 -14.46 -2.57 19.62
C MET A 38 -13.53 -1.38 19.52
N ARG A 39 -13.66 -0.59 18.45
CA ARG A 39 -12.80 0.59 18.24
C ARG A 39 -12.93 1.59 19.38
N ASN A 40 -14.16 1.99 19.67
CA ASN A 40 -14.43 2.97 20.75
C ASN A 40 -14.01 2.43 22.13
N LYS A 41 -14.17 1.13 22.35
CA LYS A 41 -13.81 0.47 23.60
C LYS A 41 -12.30 0.54 23.88
N TYR A 42 -11.45 0.44 22.85
CA TYR A 42 -9.99 0.39 23.03
C TYR A 42 -9.29 1.70 22.72
N GLN A 43 -9.98 2.66 22.11
CA GLN A 43 -9.42 3.96 21.80
C GLN A 43 -8.91 4.66 23.05
N GLY A 44 -7.65 5.13 23.04
CA GLY A 44 -7.02 5.85 24.15
C GLY A 44 -6.61 4.99 25.35
N LEU A 45 -6.76 3.66 25.31
CA LEU A 45 -6.36 2.75 26.41
C LEU A 45 -4.90 2.28 26.29
N GLY A 46 -4.28 2.36 25.12
CA GLY A 46 -2.84 2.14 24.96
C GLY A 46 -2.11 3.45 25.19
N ILE A 47 -1.24 3.53 26.19
CA ILE A 47 -0.50 4.76 26.53
C ILE A 47 0.99 4.57 26.31
N ASN A 48 1.71 5.69 26.14
CA ASN A 48 3.14 5.74 25.76
C ASN A 48 3.46 4.97 24.47
N ILE A 49 2.47 4.81 23.59
CA ILE A 49 2.67 4.27 22.24
C ILE A 49 3.08 5.44 21.35
N THR A 50 4.38 5.60 21.13
CA THR A 50 4.90 6.73 20.37
C THR A 50 4.42 6.68 18.92
N GLU A 51 4.06 7.85 18.40
CA GLU A 51 3.97 8.09 16.96
C GLU A 51 5.39 8.35 16.41
N ARG A 52 5.49 8.52 15.09
CA ARG A 52 6.77 8.81 14.43
C ARG A 52 7.46 10.03 15.04
N SER A 53 8.79 9.97 15.20
CA SER A 53 9.62 11.11 15.62
C SER A 53 9.95 12.02 14.43
N TYR A 54 10.00 13.33 14.67
CA TYR A 54 10.25 14.38 13.68
C TYR A 54 11.45 15.23 14.13
N TRP A 55 12.56 15.14 13.41
CA TRP A 55 13.74 15.96 13.65
C TRP A 55 13.49 17.40 13.23
N ILE A 56 14.02 18.35 14.01
CA ILE A 56 13.86 19.79 13.80
C ILE A 56 15.03 20.29 12.98
N ASP A 57 14.79 20.59 11.70
CA ASP A 57 15.79 21.12 10.75
C ASP A 57 17.18 20.44 10.87
N ALA A 58 18.26 21.22 10.88
CA ALA A 58 19.63 20.76 11.04
C ALA A 58 20.07 20.67 12.52
N THR A 59 19.15 20.55 13.47
CA THR A 59 19.46 20.44 14.91
C THR A 59 19.56 18.97 15.35
N SER A 60 20.10 18.75 16.56
CA SER A 60 20.06 17.46 17.25
C SER A 60 18.76 17.28 18.05
N ARG A 61 17.72 18.04 17.77
CA ARG A 61 16.44 18.00 18.49
C ARG A 61 15.35 17.39 17.62
N PHE A 62 14.45 16.65 18.28
CA PHE A 62 13.27 16.06 17.64
C PHE A 62 12.09 16.08 18.58
N TRP A 63 10.90 15.99 18.01
CA TRP A 63 9.67 15.84 18.76
C TRP A 63 8.90 14.59 18.31
N TYR A 64 8.03 14.12 19.19
CA TYR A 64 7.05 13.09 18.88
C TYR A 64 5.79 13.32 19.72
N ARG A 65 4.66 12.74 19.25
CA ARG A 65 3.40 12.73 19.98
C ARG A 65 3.19 11.33 20.56
N LYS A 66 2.61 11.28 21.77
CA LYS A 66 2.24 10.03 22.41
C LYS A 66 0.88 10.11 23.09
N PRO A 67 0.07 9.03 23.11
CA PRO A 67 -1.12 8.95 23.93
C PRO A 67 -0.73 8.81 25.41
N VAL A 68 -1.49 9.52 26.23
CA VAL A 68 -1.47 9.45 27.70
C VAL A 68 -2.89 9.26 28.21
N LYS A 69 -3.08 9.00 29.50
CA LYS A 69 -4.43 8.89 30.05
C LYS A 69 -5.19 10.21 29.88
N GLY A 70 -6.27 10.15 29.11
CA GLY A 70 -7.17 11.30 28.87
C GLY A 70 -6.83 12.12 27.61
N GLY A 71 -5.82 11.74 26.83
CA GLY A 71 -5.49 12.42 25.58
C GLY A 71 -4.09 12.18 25.07
N ASN A 72 -3.41 13.25 24.63
CA ASN A 72 -2.09 13.12 24.01
C ASN A 72 -1.13 14.22 24.51
N GLU A 73 0.15 13.92 24.47
CA GLU A 73 1.25 14.87 24.78
C GLU A 73 2.23 14.96 23.62
N PHE A 74 2.78 16.16 23.42
CA PHE A 74 3.90 16.43 22.53
C PHE A 74 5.18 16.53 23.34
N ILE A 75 6.18 15.73 23.00
CA ILE A 75 7.46 15.64 23.70
C ILE A 75 8.57 16.17 22.79
N LEU A 76 9.45 16.99 23.35
CA LEU A 76 10.67 17.49 22.72
C LEU A 76 11.88 16.82 23.39
N VAL A 77 12.80 16.32 22.57
CA VAL A 77 14.05 15.70 23.02
C VAL A 77 15.22 16.40 22.35
N ASP A 78 16.24 16.67 23.16
CA ASP A 78 17.55 17.15 22.70
C ASP A 78 18.55 15.99 22.83
N ALA A 79 19.05 15.51 21.69
CA ALA A 79 19.91 14.32 21.62
C ALA A 79 21.35 14.58 22.08
N ASP A 80 21.82 15.84 22.04
CA ASP A 80 23.16 16.20 22.54
C ASP A 80 23.21 16.25 24.08
N THR A 81 22.16 16.79 24.70
CA THR A 81 22.08 16.94 26.16
C THR A 81 21.28 15.82 26.85
N LEU A 82 20.65 14.96 26.10
CA LEU A 82 19.76 13.86 26.55
C LEU A 82 18.59 14.38 27.41
N VAL A 83 18.13 15.60 27.18
CA VAL A 83 16.99 16.21 27.87
C VAL A 83 15.70 15.87 27.14
N LYS A 84 14.76 15.26 27.86
CA LYS A 84 13.39 14.97 27.42
C LYS A 84 12.41 15.81 28.23
N LYS A 85 11.52 16.56 27.56
CA LYS A 85 10.54 17.46 28.20
C LYS A 85 9.30 17.63 27.34
N PRO A 86 8.17 18.14 27.88
CA PRO A 86 7.07 18.60 27.04
C PRO A 86 7.55 19.59 25.97
N ALA A 87 7.03 19.47 24.74
CA ALA A 87 7.40 20.34 23.64
C ALA A 87 7.01 21.81 23.89
N PHE A 88 5.95 22.01 24.68
CA PHE A 88 5.42 23.32 25.13
C PHE A 88 4.51 23.07 26.35
N ASP A 89 4.05 24.17 26.97
CA ASP A 89 3.00 24.10 28.00
C ASP A 89 1.63 23.87 27.32
N HIS A 90 1.16 22.61 27.34
CA HIS A 90 -0.05 22.17 26.65
C HIS A 90 -1.30 22.93 27.13
N GLU A 91 -1.42 23.25 28.43
CA GLU A 91 -2.57 23.95 28.99
C GLU A 91 -2.60 25.41 28.54
N LYS A 92 -1.46 26.11 28.55
CA LYS A 92 -1.39 27.48 28.04
C LYS A 92 -1.69 27.57 26.56
N LEU A 93 -1.17 26.61 25.75
CA LEU A 93 -1.44 26.56 24.33
C LEU A 93 -2.94 26.30 24.05
N ALA A 94 -3.53 25.36 24.78
CA ALA A 94 -4.97 25.06 24.66
C ALA A 94 -5.85 26.25 25.02
N ALA A 95 -5.54 26.96 26.10
CA ALA A 95 -6.26 28.17 26.52
C ALA A 95 -6.19 29.27 25.46
N ALA A 96 -4.97 29.55 24.93
CA ALA A 96 -4.75 30.56 23.92
C ALA A 96 -5.45 30.21 22.59
N LEU A 97 -5.32 28.94 22.12
CA LEU A 97 -5.97 28.48 20.92
C LEU A 97 -7.50 28.46 21.07
N SER A 98 -8.03 28.13 22.26
CA SER A 98 -9.47 28.19 22.55
C SER A 98 -9.98 29.64 22.40
N SER A 99 -9.26 30.61 22.95
CA SER A 99 -9.58 32.03 22.83
C SER A 99 -9.55 32.52 21.38
N ALA A 100 -8.53 32.11 20.62
CA ALA A 100 -8.32 32.56 19.24
C ALA A 100 -9.26 31.86 18.23
N SER A 101 -9.63 30.59 18.46
CA SER A 101 -10.46 29.79 17.54
C SER A 101 -11.95 29.77 17.89
N GLY A 102 -12.31 30.12 19.15
CA GLY A 102 -13.68 29.97 19.66
C GLY A 102 -14.06 28.52 20.01
N GLN A 103 -13.11 27.57 19.95
CA GLN A 103 -13.31 26.16 20.31
C GLN A 103 -12.94 25.92 21.77
N LYS A 104 -13.57 24.93 22.41
CA LYS A 104 -13.23 24.53 23.78
C LYS A 104 -12.19 23.42 23.75
N LEU A 105 -10.94 23.72 24.10
CA LEU A 105 -9.80 22.80 24.07
C LEU A 105 -9.19 22.63 25.45
N THR A 106 -8.56 21.49 25.70
CA THR A 106 -7.73 21.22 26.88
C THR A 106 -6.32 20.82 26.43
N GLY A 107 -5.33 20.88 27.32
CA GLY A 107 -3.94 20.54 26.99
C GLY A 107 -3.78 19.12 26.43
N LEU A 108 -4.60 18.17 26.89
CA LEU A 108 -4.56 16.80 26.42
C LEU A 108 -5.46 16.54 25.16
N SER A 109 -6.30 17.48 24.78
CA SER A 109 -7.22 17.39 23.63
C SER A 109 -6.94 18.44 22.54
N LEU A 110 -5.67 18.73 22.30
CA LEU A 110 -5.28 19.58 21.18
C LEU A 110 -5.72 18.93 19.85
N PRO A 111 -6.30 19.69 18.89
CA PRO A 111 -6.98 19.13 17.73
C PRO A 111 -6.03 18.63 16.64
N PHE A 112 -4.76 19.03 16.68
CA PHE A 112 -3.74 18.69 15.68
C PHE A 112 -2.88 17.48 16.10
N ASN A 113 -2.36 16.78 15.09
CA ASN A 113 -1.48 15.61 15.28
C ASN A 113 -0.02 15.90 14.92
N SER A 114 0.24 16.99 14.21
CA SER A 114 1.58 17.37 13.76
C SER A 114 1.82 18.85 13.96
N ILE A 115 3.07 19.18 14.26
CA ILE A 115 3.55 20.56 14.41
C ILE A 115 4.83 20.76 13.62
N THR A 116 5.11 22.01 13.24
CA THR A 116 6.40 22.43 12.71
C THR A 116 6.94 23.55 13.60
N PHE A 117 8.15 23.38 14.13
CA PHE A 117 8.85 24.46 14.81
C PHE A 117 9.34 25.48 13.79
N VAL A 118 9.13 26.76 14.06
CA VAL A 118 9.54 27.89 13.21
C VAL A 118 10.24 28.94 14.04
N ASP A 119 10.84 29.93 13.38
CA ASP A 119 11.55 31.06 14.03
C ASP A 119 12.60 30.61 15.05
N SER A 120 13.45 29.64 14.69
CA SER A 120 14.44 29.05 15.59
C SER A 120 13.80 28.49 16.88
N GLU A 121 12.68 27.77 16.72
CA GLU A 121 11.87 27.10 17.76
C GLU A 121 11.20 28.05 18.76
N ARG A 122 11.04 29.33 18.41
CA ARG A 122 10.28 30.29 19.23
C ARG A 122 8.78 30.17 19.03
N ALA A 123 8.36 29.59 17.89
CA ALA A 123 6.95 29.39 17.57
C ALA A 123 6.72 28.00 16.97
N ILE A 124 5.45 27.57 17.00
CA ILE A 124 4.99 26.37 16.30
C ILE A 124 3.92 26.73 15.28
N GLN A 125 3.90 25.97 14.19
CA GLN A 125 2.85 26.02 13.19
C GLN A 125 2.13 24.67 13.09
N PHE A 126 0.81 24.72 12.84
CA PHE A 126 -0.03 23.54 12.58
C PHE A 126 -1.22 23.96 11.71
N ILE A 127 -1.91 22.98 11.14
CA ILE A 127 -3.08 23.21 10.27
C ILE A 127 -4.30 22.63 10.96
N GLU A 128 -5.27 23.52 11.29
CA GLU A 128 -6.55 23.14 11.86
C GLU A 128 -7.65 24.16 11.50
N PHE A 129 -8.92 23.74 11.58
CA PHE A 129 -10.08 24.59 11.31
C PHE A 129 -9.99 25.31 9.94
N GLY A 130 -9.46 24.60 8.91
CA GLY A 130 -9.31 25.14 7.56
C GLY A 130 -8.25 26.24 7.41
N SER A 131 -7.38 26.42 8.41
CA SER A 131 -6.36 27.48 8.45
C SER A 131 -5.02 26.94 8.94
N THR A 132 -3.93 27.58 8.50
CA THR A 132 -2.63 27.45 9.12
C THR A 132 -2.57 28.39 10.33
N TRP A 133 -2.17 27.88 11.49
CA TRP A 133 -2.01 28.62 12.73
C TRP A 133 -0.55 28.73 13.09
N THR A 134 -0.16 29.89 13.65
CA THR A 134 1.14 30.09 14.28
C THR A 134 0.92 30.52 15.72
N CYS A 135 1.59 29.83 16.66
CA CYS A 135 1.53 30.14 18.08
C CYS A 135 2.95 30.40 18.59
N GLU A 136 3.19 31.58 19.16
CA GLU A 136 4.45 31.94 19.85
C GLU A 136 4.56 31.16 21.16
N LEU A 137 5.71 30.57 21.44
CA LEU A 137 5.91 29.78 22.68
C LEU A 137 6.32 30.59 23.89
N SER A 138 6.68 31.88 23.72
CA SER A 138 7.04 32.77 24.80
C SER A 138 5.85 33.31 25.61
N ASP A 139 4.77 33.64 24.92
CA ASP A 139 3.53 34.19 25.49
C ASP A 139 2.26 33.40 25.11
N TYR A 140 2.41 32.38 24.32
CA TYR A 140 1.33 31.53 23.78
C TYR A 140 0.30 32.29 22.92
N SER A 141 0.68 33.43 22.33
CA SER A 141 -0.22 34.12 21.39
C SER A 141 -0.39 33.33 20.10
N CYS A 142 -1.62 33.00 19.74
CA CYS A 142 -1.97 32.22 18.56
C CYS A 142 -2.71 33.07 17.53
N LYS A 143 -2.30 32.99 16.25
CA LYS A 143 -2.93 33.71 15.14
C LYS A 143 -3.05 32.82 13.90
N LYS A 144 -4.06 33.08 13.07
CA LYS A 144 -4.14 32.49 11.73
C LYS A 144 -3.07 33.14 10.85
N SER A 145 -2.21 32.33 10.26
CA SER A 145 -1.13 32.79 9.38
C SER A 145 -1.41 32.58 7.88
N GLY A 146 -2.48 31.86 7.55
CA GLY A 146 -2.92 31.62 6.17
C GLY A 146 -4.06 30.61 6.07
N PRO A 147 -4.61 30.41 4.85
CA PRO A 147 -5.51 29.29 4.59
C PRO A 147 -4.75 27.97 4.67
N ALA A 148 -5.47 26.87 4.93
CA ALA A 148 -4.90 25.55 4.76
C ALA A 148 -4.43 25.36 3.29
N PRO A 149 -3.28 24.69 3.05
CA PRO A 149 -2.83 24.40 1.69
C PRO A 149 -3.90 23.68 0.87
N ALA A 150 -4.00 24.00 -0.43
CA ALA A 150 -4.93 23.34 -1.33
C ALA A 150 -4.70 21.82 -1.32
N GLY A 151 -5.76 21.03 -1.08
CA GLY A 151 -5.68 19.57 -0.97
C GLY A 151 -5.39 19.05 0.45
N PHE A 152 -5.19 19.92 1.44
CA PHE A 152 -5.15 19.51 2.83
C PHE A 152 -6.59 19.20 3.30
N GLN A 153 -6.86 17.93 3.49
CA GLN A 153 -8.04 17.50 4.23
C GLN A 153 -7.63 17.40 5.70
N SER A 154 -8.21 18.26 6.55
CA SER A 154 -8.21 17.99 7.99
C SER A 154 -8.86 16.62 8.15
N ARG A 155 -8.14 15.66 8.72
CA ARG A 155 -8.70 14.35 9.01
C ARG A 155 -9.93 14.61 9.88
N PRO A 156 -11.15 14.20 9.46
CA PRO A 156 -12.32 14.37 10.30
C PRO A 156 -12.07 13.73 11.67
N PRO A 157 -12.63 14.28 12.76
CA PRO A 157 -12.58 13.56 14.02
C PRO A 157 -13.26 12.21 13.79
N ALA A 158 -12.46 11.16 13.80
CA ALA A 158 -12.73 9.74 13.96
C ALA A 158 -14.17 9.22 13.68
N ASP A 159 -14.72 9.54 12.49
CA ASP A 159 -15.81 8.76 11.91
C ASP A 159 -15.28 7.81 10.80
N ASP A 160 -13.95 7.80 10.67
CA ASP A 160 -13.23 6.77 9.93
C ASP A 160 -13.32 5.45 10.73
N THR A 161 -14.44 4.75 10.62
CA THR A 161 -14.36 3.30 10.68
C THR A 161 -13.52 2.89 9.47
N PRO A 162 -12.25 2.42 9.62
CA PRO A 162 -11.62 1.70 8.55
C PRO A 162 -12.59 0.58 8.22
N SER A 163 -13.11 0.56 6.99
CA SER A 163 -13.88 -0.59 6.58
C SER A 163 -12.92 -1.78 6.64
N GLU A 164 -13.41 -2.96 6.95
CA GLU A 164 -12.61 -4.19 6.86
C GLU A 164 -12.04 -4.38 5.45
N PHE A 165 -12.42 -3.52 4.53
CA PHE A 165 -12.01 -3.44 3.15
C PHE A 165 -10.89 -2.41 2.87
N ASP A 166 -10.44 -1.62 3.86
CA ASP A 166 -9.34 -0.64 3.69
C ASP A 166 -7.94 -1.29 3.63
N ASN A 167 -7.85 -2.59 3.35
CA ASN A 167 -6.57 -3.31 3.21
C ASN A 167 -5.72 -2.86 2.00
N ASP A 168 -6.21 -1.96 1.14
CA ASP A 168 -5.42 -1.38 0.06
C ASP A 168 -4.38 -0.34 0.52
N VAL A 169 -4.42 0.06 1.79
CA VAL A 169 -3.40 0.93 2.41
C VAL A 169 -2.38 0.10 3.16
N VAL A 170 -1.84 -0.93 2.52
CA VAL A 170 -0.59 -1.52 2.98
C VAL A 170 0.54 -0.71 2.36
N ASP A 171 1.21 0.09 3.20
CA ASP A 171 2.37 0.93 2.86
C ASP A 171 2.08 2.21 2.03
N GLY A 172 0.87 2.75 1.96
CA GLY A 172 0.59 4.04 1.31
C GLY A 172 0.89 4.09 -0.21
N VAL A 173 0.95 2.94 -0.88
CA VAL A 173 1.31 2.84 -2.29
C VAL A 173 0.08 2.89 -3.16
N THR A 174 -0.27 4.09 -3.62
CA THR A 174 -1.10 4.22 -4.82
C THR A 174 -0.18 4.01 -6.03
N TYR A 175 -0.22 2.82 -6.63
CA TYR A 175 0.50 2.55 -7.87
C TYR A 175 -0.14 3.38 -9.01
N LEU A 176 0.43 4.54 -9.27
CA LEU A 176 0.10 5.30 -10.47
C LEU A 176 0.91 4.72 -11.64
N SER A 177 0.23 4.35 -12.73
CA SER A 177 0.90 4.04 -14.00
C SER A 177 1.82 5.19 -14.40
N PRO A 178 3.04 4.96 -14.88
CA PRO A 178 3.90 6.01 -15.43
C PRO A 178 3.20 6.88 -16.47
N GLN A 179 2.17 6.35 -17.13
CA GLN A 179 1.34 7.07 -18.11
C GLN A 179 0.19 7.88 -17.49
N GLN A 180 -0.22 7.57 -16.23
CA GLN A 180 -1.31 8.30 -15.55
C GLN A 180 -0.82 9.49 -14.71
N GLY A 181 0.45 9.54 -14.32
CA GLY A 181 1.02 10.57 -13.45
C GLY A 181 1.28 11.93 -14.09
N GLN A 182 1.13 12.10 -15.41
CA GLN A 182 1.50 13.34 -16.10
C GLN A 182 0.34 14.17 -16.65
N ARG A 183 -0.92 13.81 -16.42
CA ARG A 183 -2.05 14.68 -16.82
C ARG A 183 -2.90 15.01 -15.62
N GLY A 184 -2.74 16.24 -15.13
CA GLY A 184 -3.64 16.86 -14.15
C GLY A 184 -5.09 16.79 -14.62
N GLN A 185 -6.01 16.58 -13.68
CA GLN A 185 -7.45 16.74 -13.88
C GLN A 185 -7.71 18.11 -14.54
N GLY A 186 -8.25 18.12 -15.73
CA GLY A 186 -8.70 19.36 -16.38
C GLY A 186 -8.31 19.55 -17.84
N ALA A 187 -8.35 18.50 -18.67
CA ALA A 187 -8.28 18.68 -20.12
C ALA A 187 -9.64 18.33 -20.75
N GLN A 188 -10.59 19.22 -20.62
CA GLN A 188 -11.59 19.42 -21.67
C GLN A 188 -10.81 19.93 -22.90
N ASP A 189 -10.91 19.21 -24.04
CA ASP A 189 -10.51 19.60 -25.39
C ASP A 189 -9.27 20.52 -25.55
N GLY A 190 -8.28 20.37 -24.65
CA GLY A 190 -7.11 21.19 -24.66
C GLY A 190 -5.93 20.50 -25.33
N ARG A 191 -5.73 20.70 -26.64
CA ARG A 191 -4.36 20.74 -27.15
C ARG A 191 -3.58 21.70 -26.23
N PRO A 192 -2.44 21.28 -25.61
CA PRO A 192 -1.64 22.21 -24.82
C PRO A 192 -1.38 23.43 -25.69
N ASN A 193 -1.64 24.63 -25.17
CA ASN A 193 -1.26 25.85 -25.90
C ASN A 193 0.24 25.74 -26.20
N PRO A 194 0.66 25.61 -27.45
CA PRO A 194 2.05 25.38 -27.82
C PRO A 194 3.01 26.47 -27.29
N ASP A 195 2.50 27.67 -27.02
CA ASP A 195 3.28 28.80 -26.54
C ASP A 195 3.53 28.83 -25.03
N SER A 196 2.90 27.93 -24.24
CA SER A 196 3.01 27.93 -22.78
C SER A 196 4.12 27.03 -22.23
N GLN A 197 4.61 26.06 -23.00
CA GLN A 197 5.66 25.12 -22.57
C GLN A 197 6.97 25.41 -23.31
N LYS A 198 8.00 25.81 -22.54
CA LYS A 198 9.35 26.07 -23.02
C LYS A 198 10.39 25.58 -22.01
N GLU A 199 11.46 24.99 -22.53
CA GLU A 199 12.59 24.52 -21.74
C GLU A 199 13.85 25.30 -22.12
N ALA A 200 14.41 26.02 -21.15
CA ALA A 200 15.59 26.86 -21.38
C ALA A 200 16.88 26.02 -21.44
N SER A 201 17.80 26.34 -22.34
CA SER A 201 19.13 25.75 -22.33
C SER A 201 19.90 26.17 -21.07
N PRO A 202 20.80 25.32 -20.53
CA PRO A 202 21.62 25.65 -19.35
C PRO A 202 22.42 26.92 -19.45
N ASP A 203 22.94 27.28 -20.68
CA ASP A 203 23.65 28.52 -20.92
C ASP A 203 22.75 29.76 -21.08
N GLY A 204 21.42 29.53 -21.01
CA GLY A 204 20.40 30.59 -21.07
C GLY A 204 20.20 31.26 -22.42
N LYS A 205 20.79 30.75 -23.51
CA LYS A 205 20.70 31.38 -24.86
C LYS A 205 19.47 30.95 -25.62
N TRP A 206 18.99 29.71 -25.40
CA TRP A 206 17.93 29.08 -26.18
C TRP A 206 16.74 28.65 -25.33
N GLU A 207 15.59 28.60 -25.98
CA GLU A 207 14.37 27.93 -25.43
C GLU A 207 13.94 26.86 -26.43
N ALA A 208 13.78 25.61 -25.99
CA ALA A 208 13.18 24.52 -26.76
C ALA A 208 11.65 24.51 -26.59
N ILE A 209 10.94 24.28 -27.67
CA ILE A 209 9.48 24.25 -27.74
C ILE A 209 9.03 23.14 -28.70
N ILE A 210 7.80 22.69 -28.54
CA ILE A 210 7.12 21.83 -29.53
C ILE A 210 6.12 22.67 -30.31
N GLN A 211 6.23 22.66 -31.61
CA GLN A 211 5.35 23.38 -32.53
C GLN A 211 5.00 22.47 -33.72
N ASN A 212 3.71 22.37 -34.08
CA ASN A 212 3.25 21.51 -35.16
C ASN A 212 3.85 20.08 -35.10
N PHE A 213 3.80 19.46 -33.89
CA PHE A 213 4.33 18.12 -33.63
C PHE A 213 5.86 17.96 -33.70
N ASN A 214 6.60 19.05 -33.94
CA ASN A 214 8.04 19.05 -34.16
C ASN A 214 8.79 19.86 -33.12
N VAL A 215 10.11 19.58 -32.98
CA VAL A 215 11.01 20.28 -32.09
C VAL A 215 11.54 21.54 -32.75
N PHE A 216 11.40 22.66 -32.07
CA PHE A 216 11.95 23.96 -32.43
C PHE A 216 12.78 24.53 -31.30
N ILE A 217 13.74 25.37 -31.64
CA ILE A 217 14.44 26.25 -30.67
C ILE A 217 14.26 27.70 -31.09
N ARG A 218 14.34 28.60 -30.11
CA ARG A 218 14.35 30.04 -30.35
C ARG A 218 15.37 30.73 -29.43
N PRO A 219 16.00 31.83 -29.83
CA PRO A 219 16.80 32.63 -28.91
C PRO A 219 15.92 33.12 -27.76
N LYS A 220 16.43 33.06 -26.52
CA LYS A 220 15.67 33.44 -25.32
C LYS A 220 15.12 34.87 -25.45
N GLY A 221 13.83 35.00 -25.22
CA GLY A 221 13.11 36.28 -25.31
C GLY A 221 12.82 36.75 -26.76
N LYS A 222 13.07 35.92 -27.77
CA LYS A 222 12.69 36.18 -29.16
C LYS A 222 11.47 35.33 -29.56
N THR A 223 10.79 35.75 -30.62
CA THR A 223 9.63 35.02 -31.20
C THR A 223 10.00 34.16 -32.39
N GLU A 224 11.11 34.49 -33.08
CA GLU A 224 11.60 33.75 -34.24
C GLU A 224 12.06 32.34 -33.84
N THR A 225 11.54 31.31 -34.49
CA THR A 225 11.82 29.91 -34.20
C THR A 225 12.66 29.26 -35.30
N ILE A 226 13.50 28.31 -34.91
CA ILE A 226 14.35 27.51 -35.79
C ILE A 226 13.92 26.05 -35.63
N GLY A 227 13.52 25.41 -36.73
CA GLY A 227 13.15 23.98 -36.72
C GLY A 227 14.36 23.07 -36.54
N LEU A 228 14.28 22.12 -35.64
CA LEU A 228 15.25 21.04 -35.46
C LEU A 228 14.75 19.72 -36.07
N SER A 229 13.43 19.53 -36.20
CA SER A 229 12.81 18.38 -36.85
C SER A 229 11.73 18.80 -37.83
N SER A 230 11.39 17.89 -38.77
CA SER A 230 10.30 18.06 -39.76
C SER A 230 9.54 16.75 -40.00
N ASP A 231 9.80 15.74 -39.16
CA ASP A 231 9.27 14.38 -39.30
C ASP A 231 8.19 14.06 -38.25
N GLY A 232 7.75 15.05 -37.48
CA GLY A 232 6.63 14.97 -36.54
C GLY A 232 5.27 15.14 -37.25
N SER A 233 4.26 14.40 -36.78
CA SER A 233 2.88 14.45 -37.27
C SER A 233 1.92 14.08 -36.14
N GLU A 234 0.59 14.22 -36.35
CA GLU A 234 -0.44 13.88 -35.33
C GLU A 234 -0.31 12.43 -34.82
N GLY A 235 0.01 11.48 -35.70
CA GLY A 235 0.21 10.05 -35.33
C GLY A 235 1.64 9.68 -34.97
N ASN A 236 2.57 10.64 -34.90
CA ASN A 236 3.97 10.40 -34.59
C ASN A 236 4.63 11.73 -34.18
N TYR A 237 4.46 12.17 -32.96
CA TYR A 237 4.74 13.53 -32.49
C TYR A 237 5.85 13.59 -31.44
N TYR A 238 6.58 14.70 -31.39
CA TYR A 238 7.52 14.97 -30.31
C TYR A 238 6.79 15.43 -29.06
N THR A 239 7.24 14.94 -27.88
CA THR A 239 6.66 15.29 -26.59
C THR A 239 7.53 16.28 -25.85
N PHE A 240 6.90 17.31 -25.29
CA PHE A 240 7.62 18.30 -24.47
C PHE A 240 8.22 17.68 -23.21
N ALA A 241 7.53 16.75 -22.58
CA ALA A 241 7.96 16.08 -21.32
C ALA A 241 9.29 15.33 -21.45
N SER A 242 9.73 15.00 -22.67
CA SER A 242 10.98 14.30 -22.95
C SER A 242 12.13 15.21 -23.38
N ILE A 243 11.90 16.53 -23.48
CA ILE A 243 12.96 17.49 -23.84
C ILE A 243 13.98 17.54 -22.70
N ALA A 244 15.26 17.31 -23.08
CA ALA A 244 16.39 17.39 -22.16
C ALA A 244 17.61 17.99 -22.85
N TRP A 245 18.07 19.14 -22.36
CA TRP A 245 19.31 19.77 -22.78
C TRP A 245 20.54 19.10 -22.20
N SER A 246 21.61 18.96 -23.00
CA SER A 246 22.93 18.64 -22.43
C SER A 246 23.42 19.79 -21.54
N PRO A 247 24.14 19.49 -20.43
CA PRO A 247 24.68 20.51 -19.53
C PRO A 247 25.51 21.61 -20.23
N ASP A 248 26.22 21.29 -21.33
CA ASP A 248 27.00 22.22 -22.15
C ASP A 248 26.16 22.93 -23.24
N SER A 249 24.84 22.66 -23.30
CA SER A 249 23.87 23.24 -24.23
C SER A 249 24.16 22.96 -25.74
N LYS A 250 25.04 21.99 -26.06
CA LYS A 250 25.36 21.64 -27.45
C LYS A 250 24.38 20.64 -28.05
N TYR A 251 23.69 19.87 -27.20
CA TYR A 251 22.77 18.84 -27.63
C TYR A 251 21.40 19.00 -26.97
N LEU A 252 20.37 18.55 -27.66
CA LEU A 252 19.02 18.42 -27.19
C LEU A 252 18.51 17.00 -27.46
N VAL A 253 17.88 16.37 -26.53
CA VAL A 253 17.16 15.11 -26.73
C VAL A 253 15.67 15.35 -26.61
N ALA A 254 14.89 14.75 -27.49
CA ALA A 254 13.44 14.67 -27.37
C ALA A 254 12.95 13.31 -27.89
N TYR A 255 11.84 12.83 -27.37
CA TYR A 255 11.24 11.58 -27.83
C TYR A 255 10.13 11.87 -28.83
N ARG A 256 10.21 11.18 -29.99
CA ARG A 256 9.11 11.08 -30.94
C ARG A 256 8.24 9.89 -30.58
N VAL A 257 6.95 10.11 -30.33
CA VAL A 257 6.02 9.12 -29.82
C VAL A 257 4.98 8.76 -30.88
N ARG A 258 4.89 7.48 -31.17
CA ARG A 258 3.74 6.89 -31.87
C ARG A 258 2.72 6.49 -30.79
N PRO A 259 1.53 7.15 -30.76
CA PRO A 259 0.54 6.89 -29.76
C PRO A 259 -0.04 5.47 -29.84
N GLY A 260 -0.29 4.87 -28.70
CA GLY A 260 -1.02 3.63 -28.54
C GLY A 260 -2.54 3.83 -28.58
N TYR A 261 -3.25 2.78 -28.20
CA TYR A 261 -4.71 2.82 -28.12
C TYR A 261 -5.15 3.47 -26.80
N ARG A 262 -6.06 4.43 -26.87
CA ARG A 262 -6.64 5.10 -25.70
C ARG A 262 -7.98 4.42 -25.34
N ARG A 263 -7.90 3.34 -24.56
CA ARG A 263 -9.08 2.68 -24.02
C ARG A 263 -9.72 3.56 -22.96
N GLN A 264 -11.04 3.73 -23.04
CA GLN A 264 -11.82 4.43 -22.04
C GLN A 264 -12.67 3.47 -21.24
N VAL A 265 -12.74 3.66 -19.93
CA VAL A 265 -13.74 3.10 -19.03
C VAL A 265 -14.78 4.17 -18.78
N HIS A 266 -16.06 3.78 -18.82
CA HIS A 266 -17.23 4.64 -18.69
C HIS A 266 -17.83 4.47 -17.32
N TYR A 267 -18.11 5.58 -16.64
CA TYR A 267 -18.77 5.60 -15.33
C TYR A 267 -20.08 6.35 -15.45
N VAL A 268 -21.10 5.84 -14.75
CA VAL A 268 -22.39 6.52 -14.57
C VAL A 268 -22.63 6.63 -13.07
N GLU A 269 -22.42 7.82 -12.50
CA GLU A 269 -22.79 8.10 -11.12
C GLU A 269 -24.31 8.23 -11.04
N SER A 270 -24.98 7.20 -10.53
CA SER A 270 -26.43 7.07 -10.52
C SER A 270 -27.13 8.05 -9.59
N SER A 271 -26.46 8.46 -8.52
CA SER A 271 -27.04 9.30 -7.44
C SER A 271 -26.08 10.41 -7.02
N PRO A 272 -25.76 11.38 -7.94
CA PRO A 272 -24.88 12.49 -7.61
C PRO A 272 -25.53 13.41 -6.56
N ALA A 273 -24.71 13.95 -5.63
CA ALA A 273 -25.20 14.77 -4.52
C ALA A 273 -25.74 16.15 -4.95
N ASP A 274 -25.36 16.65 -6.13
CA ASP A 274 -25.64 18.02 -6.60
C ASP A 274 -26.71 18.09 -7.71
N GLN A 275 -27.24 16.96 -8.19
CA GLN A 275 -28.31 16.93 -9.18
C GLN A 275 -29.12 15.63 -9.14
N LEU A 276 -30.35 15.65 -9.66
CA LEU A 276 -31.26 14.50 -9.73
C LEU A 276 -30.84 13.50 -10.83
N GLN A 277 -30.37 14.02 -11.97
CA GLN A 277 -30.04 13.18 -13.13
C GLN A 277 -28.64 12.56 -12.96
N PRO A 278 -28.43 11.31 -13.40
CA PRO A 278 -27.11 10.68 -13.36
C PRO A 278 -26.04 11.47 -14.11
N LYS A 279 -24.79 11.34 -13.68
CA LYS A 279 -23.62 11.92 -14.33
C LYS A 279 -22.83 10.87 -15.06
N HIS A 280 -22.46 11.15 -16.30
CA HIS A 280 -21.53 10.31 -17.08
C HIS A 280 -20.14 10.91 -17.07
N SER A 281 -19.13 10.04 -16.89
CA SER A 281 -17.73 10.40 -17.03
C SER A 281 -16.92 9.26 -17.68
N THR A 282 -15.74 9.58 -18.20
CA THR A 282 -14.83 8.59 -18.78
C THR A 282 -13.44 8.78 -18.23
N ARG A 283 -12.66 7.69 -18.25
CA ARG A 283 -11.25 7.71 -17.85
C ARG A 283 -10.43 6.83 -18.79
N ASP A 284 -9.23 7.30 -19.17
CA ASP A 284 -8.26 6.45 -19.86
C ASP A 284 -7.80 5.30 -18.95
N TYR A 285 -7.91 4.08 -19.46
CA TYR A 285 -7.62 2.89 -18.68
C TYR A 285 -7.09 1.78 -19.59
N ALA A 286 -5.76 1.76 -19.81
CA ALA A 286 -5.14 0.74 -20.63
C ALA A 286 -5.22 -0.65 -19.96
N LYS A 287 -5.66 -1.65 -20.72
CA LYS A 287 -5.81 -3.05 -20.30
C LYS A 287 -4.77 -3.94 -20.97
N PRO A 288 -4.42 -5.11 -20.40
CA PRO A 288 -3.55 -6.07 -21.07
C PRO A 288 -4.01 -6.37 -22.50
N GLY A 289 -3.07 -6.33 -23.42
CA GLY A 289 -3.35 -6.45 -24.85
C GLY A 289 -3.46 -5.15 -25.62
N ASP A 290 -3.73 -4.02 -24.99
CA ASP A 290 -3.83 -2.74 -25.66
C ASP A 290 -2.48 -2.29 -26.25
N ALA A 291 -2.48 -1.59 -27.38
CA ALA A 291 -1.30 -0.99 -27.94
C ALA A 291 -0.81 0.14 -27.03
N LEU A 292 0.48 0.13 -26.68
CA LEU A 292 1.12 1.18 -25.87
C LEU A 292 1.75 2.25 -26.74
N ASP A 293 1.99 3.43 -26.17
CA ASP A 293 2.80 4.46 -26.80
C ASP A 293 4.21 3.92 -27.05
N VAL A 294 4.75 4.15 -28.24
CA VAL A 294 6.10 3.76 -28.60
C VAL A 294 6.95 5.01 -28.75
N ALA A 295 7.84 5.23 -27.79
CA ALA A 295 8.76 6.36 -27.77
C ALA A 295 10.06 6.02 -28.51
N GLN A 296 10.54 6.96 -29.33
CA GLN A 296 11.76 6.89 -30.10
C GLN A 296 12.66 8.06 -29.72
N PRO A 297 13.80 7.85 -29.02
CA PRO A 297 14.75 8.91 -28.70
C PRO A 297 15.39 9.50 -29.97
N VAL A 298 15.50 10.81 -29.99
CA VAL A 298 16.14 11.57 -31.07
C VAL A 298 17.05 12.62 -30.46
N VAL A 299 18.29 12.71 -30.98
CA VAL A 299 19.30 13.70 -30.57
C VAL A 299 19.43 14.77 -31.63
N PHE A 300 19.51 16.02 -31.23
CA PHE A 300 19.73 17.19 -32.05
C PHE A 300 21.05 17.85 -31.65
N VAL A 301 21.92 18.08 -32.62
CA VAL A 301 23.14 18.91 -32.49
C VAL A 301 22.76 20.36 -32.74
N ILE A 302 22.87 21.24 -31.76
CA ILE A 302 22.34 22.62 -31.86
C ILE A 302 23.05 23.45 -32.92
N GLU A 303 24.38 23.40 -32.99
CA GLU A 303 25.18 24.16 -33.92
C GLU A 303 24.89 23.81 -35.38
N THR A 304 24.85 22.53 -35.69
CA THR A 304 24.67 22.04 -37.09
C THR A 304 23.21 21.76 -37.43
N ARG A 305 22.30 21.76 -36.43
CA ARG A 305 20.88 21.35 -36.54
C ARG A 305 20.71 19.90 -37.03
N LYS A 306 21.75 19.10 -36.91
CA LYS A 306 21.71 17.68 -37.28
C LYS A 306 20.82 16.90 -36.36
N GLN A 307 19.87 16.19 -36.94
CA GLN A 307 19.01 15.22 -36.24
C GLN A 307 19.60 13.81 -36.35
N THR A 308 19.60 13.05 -35.26
CA THR A 308 20.02 11.65 -35.24
C THR A 308 18.97 10.82 -34.47
N VAL A 309 18.29 9.92 -35.16
CA VAL A 309 17.36 8.95 -34.54
C VAL A 309 18.18 7.82 -33.96
N ILE A 310 17.94 7.47 -32.69
CA ILE A 310 18.68 6.41 -32.01
C ILE A 310 18.13 5.05 -32.45
N ASP A 311 19.01 4.15 -32.87
CA ASP A 311 18.64 2.77 -33.23
C ASP A 311 18.00 2.05 -32.06
N ASN A 312 16.82 1.42 -32.28
CA ASN A 312 16.01 0.77 -31.25
C ASN A 312 16.32 -0.72 -31.06
N ALA A 313 17.35 -1.27 -31.67
CA ALA A 313 17.73 -2.69 -31.54
C ALA A 313 17.97 -3.10 -30.07
N LEU A 314 18.40 -2.16 -29.20
CA LEU A 314 18.60 -2.41 -27.78
C LEU A 314 17.33 -2.22 -26.92
N PHE A 315 16.26 -1.65 -27.47
CA PHE A 315 15.01 -1.39 -26.72
C PHE A 315 13.76 -1.67 -27.57
N PRO A 316 13.64 -2.90 -28.13
CA PRO A 316 12.47 -3.30 -28.93
C PRO A 316 11.24 -3.47 -28.05
N ASN A 317 10.05 -3.15 -28.59
CA ASN A 317 8.74 -3.34 -27.93
C ASN A 317 8.70 -2.81 -26.49
N PRO A 318 8.94 -1.51 -26.25
CA PRO A 318 9.00 -0.98 -24.91
C PRO A 318 7.62 -1.00 -24.23
N TYR A 319 7.60 -1.42 -22.96
CA TYR A 319 6.54 -1.07 -22.04
C TYR A 319 6.68 0.40 -21.64
N SER A 320 7.90 0.82 -21.33
CA SER A 320 8.24 2.20 -21.01
C SER A 320 9.70 2.50 -21.31
N LEU A 321 9.95 3.79 -21.64
CA LEU A 321 11.27 4.42 -21.58
C LEU A 321 11.20 5.53 -20.54
N SER A 322 12.21 5.63 -19.67
CA SER A 322 12.31 6.79 -18.78
C SER A 322 12.73 8.04 -19.57
N ASN A 323 12.50 9.22 -19.02
CA ASN A 323 13.04 10.45 -19.57
C ASN A 323 14.59 10.40 -19.65
N PRO A 324 15.22 11.09 -20.64
CA PRO A 324 16.68 11.13 -20.76
C PRO A 324 17.31 11.83 -19.55
N SER A 325 18.40 11.25 -19.05
CA SER A 325 19.21 11.80 -17.97
C SER A 325 20.65 11.99 -18.44
N TRP A 326 21.12 13.23 -18.45
CA TRP A 326 22.45 13.57 -18.91
C TRP A 326 23.52 13.34 -17.85
N ARG A 327 24.72 12.94 -18.30
CA ARG A 327 25.94 13.04 -17.49
C ARG A 327 26.33 14.51 -17.35
N LYS A 328 26.85 14.88 -16.18
CA LYS A 328 27.19 16.29 -15.87
C LYS A 328 28.20 16.91 -16.84
N ASP A 329 29.11 16.10 -17.39
CA ASP A 329 30.12 16.49 -18.39
C ASP A 329 29.62 16.40 -19.84
N SER A 330 28.35 16.16 -20.07
CA SER A 330 27.69 16.04 -21.40
C SER A 330 28.21 14.90 -22.28
N ARG A 331 29.05 13.98 -21.75
CA ARG A 331 29.63 12.87 -22.53
C ARG A 331 28.60 11.88 -23.06
N ALA A 332 27.46 11.75 -22.34
CA ALA A 332 26.39 10.83 -22.68
C ALA A 332 25.09 11.21 -21.98
N PHE A 333 23.99 10.68 -22.47
CA PHE A 333 22.74 10.59 -21.70
C PHE A 333 22.32 9.13 -21.54
N THR A 334 21.54 8.85 -20.53
CA THR A 334 20.99 7.52 -20.23
C THR A 334 19.47 7.58 -20.18
N PHE A 335 18.85 6.45 -20.47
CA PHE A 335 17.44 6.20 -20.16
C PHE A 335 17.27 4.74 -19.74
N GLU A 336 16.22 4.48 -18.98
CA GLU A 336 15.84 3.13 -18.57
C GLU A 336 14.81 2.58 -19.55
N TYR A 337 15.00 1.36 -19.96
CA TYR A 337 14.13 0.62 -20.84
C TYR A 337 13.54 -0.59 -20.11
N ASN A 338 12.23 -0.67 -20.10
CA ASN A 338 11.46 -1.82 -19.66
C ASN A 338 10.73 -2.44 -20.84
N GLN A 339 11.00 -3.70 -21.15
CA GLN A 339 10.31 -4.40 -22.24
C GLN A 339 8.89 -4.78 -21.82
N ARG A 340 7.96 -4.73 -22.76
CA ARG A 340 6.62 -5.26 -22.53
C ARG A 340 6.67 -6.76 -22.19
N GLY A 341 5.93 -7.15 -21.13
CA GLY A 341 6.01 -8.48 -20.53
C GLY A 341 6.96 -8.56 -19.33
N HIS A 342 7.71 -7.46 -19.06
CA HIS A 342 8.49 -7.27 -17.83
C HIS A 342 9.57 -8.34 -17.56
N GLN A 343 10.17 -8.87 -18.64
CA GLN A 343 11.24 -9.88 -18.56
C GLN A 343 12.60 -9.37 -19.06
N LEU A 344 12.68 -8.12 -19.52
CA LEU A 344 13.93 -7.50 -19.95
C LEU A 344 13.96 -6.04 -19.49
N TYR A 345 15.00 -5.68 -18.74
CA TYR A 345 15.22 -4.31 -18.28
C TYR A 345 16.66 -3.88 -18.55
N ARG A 346 16.83 -2.67 -19.11
CA ARG A 346 18.16 -2.14 -19.47
C ARG A 346 18.32 -0.71 -19.03
N ILE A 347 19.54 -0.35 -18.65
CA ILE A 347 20.01 1.04 -18.72
C ILE A 347 20.73 1.19 -20.04
N ILE A 348 20.19 2.04 -20.91
CA ILE A 348 20.78 2.41 -22.20
C ILE A 348 21.56 3.71 -22.03
N GLU A 349 22.82 3.73 -22.49
CA GLU A 349 23.63 4.91 -22.57
C GLU A 349 23.88 5.25 -24.04
N VAL A 350 23.75 6.53 -24.39
CA VAL A 350 23.89 7.02 -25.78
C VAL A 350 24.96 8.09 -25.81
N ASP A 351 25.90 7.96 -26.74
CA ASP A 351 26.85 9.00 -27.15
C ASP A 351 26.12 10.02 -28.06
N PRO A 352 25.95 11.28 -27.63
CA PRO A 352 25.18 12.26 -28.39
C PRO A 352 25.82 12.69 -29.70
N ALA A 353 27.13 12.59 -29.80
CA ALA A 353 27.87 13.01 -31.03
C ALA A 353 27.67 12.03 -32.18
N THR A 354 27.60 10.73 -31.86
CA THR A 354 27.49 9.66 -32.86
C THR A 354 26.09 9.03 -32.93
N GLY A 355 25.26 9.19 -31.90
CA GLY A 355 23.98 8.48 -31.74
C GLY A 355 24.14 7.00 -31.38
N LYS A 356 25.34 6.52 -31.10
CA LYS A 356 25.60 5.11 -30.78
C LYS A 356 25.10 4.80 -29.37
N ALA A 357 24.22 3.79 -29.29
CA ALA A 357 23.68 3.30 -28.04
C ALA A 357 24.42 2.04 -27.57
N ARG A 358 24.48 1.82 -26.24
CA ARG A 358 24.93 0.57 -25.60
C ARG A 358 24.09 0.26 -24.39
N ALA A 359 23.93 -1.02 -24.09
CA ALA A 359 23.35 -1.47 -22.81
C ALA A 359 24.43 -1.40 -21.72
N LEU A 360 24.24 -0.49 -20.75
CA LEU A 360 25.13 -0.35 -19.61
C LEU A 360 24.83 -1.38 -18.52
N ILE A 361 23.55 -1.65 -18.27
CA ILE A 361 23.07 -2.74 -17.42
C ILE A 361 22.00 -3.51 -18.20
N ASN A 362 22.06 -4.85 -18.11
CA ASN A 362 21.07 -5.75 -18.68
C ASN A 362 20.59 -6.73 -17.59
N GLU A 363 19.29 -6.79 -17.35
CA GLU A 363 18.62 -7.74 -16.46
C GLU A 363 17.56 -8.49 -17.27
N GLU A 364 17.59 -9.85 -17.18
CA GLU A 364 16.71 -10.70 -17.97
C GLU A 364 16.27 -11.93 -17.14
N PRO A 365 15.36 -11.75 -16.17
CA PRO A 365 14.81 -12.86 -15.41
C PRO A 365 13.90 -13.74 -16.27
N GLN A 366 13.74 -15.00 -15.90
CA GLN A 366 12.82 -15.93 -16.57
C GLN A 366 11.35 -15.62 -16.32
N THR A 367 11.03 -14.91 -15.24
CA THR A 367 9.68 -14.58 -14.81
C THR A 367 9.42 -13.07 -14.94
N PHE A 368 9.47 -12.34 -13.86
CA PHE A 368 9.20 -10.91 -13.80
C PHE A 368 10.21 -10.18 -12.92
N PHE A 369 10.20 -8.86 -12.99
CA PHE A 369 10.92 -7.98 -12.06
C PHE A 369 10.03 -7.57 -10.88
N SER A 370 10.60 -7.53 -9.69
CA SER A 370 10.01 -6.80 -8.57
C SER A 370 10.41 -5.32 -8.67
N TYR A 371 9.43 -4.44 -8.91
CA TYR A 371 9.63 -2.99 -9.04
C TYR A 371 9.48 -2.23 -7.72
N ARG A 372 9.41 -2.93 -6.59
CA ARG A 372 9.27 -2.23 -5.33
C ARG A 372 10.40 -1.20 -5.21
N PRO A 373 10.07 0.11 -5.16
CA PRO A 373 11.09 1.14 -5.03
C PRO A 373 11.81 0.91 -3.70
N LEU A 374 13.14 0.89 -3.76
CA LEU A 374 13.99 0.85 -2.56
C LEU A 374 14.29 2.27 -2.04
N THR A 375 13.60 3.27 -2.56
CA THR A 375 13.61 4.66 -2.07
C THR A 375 12.31 4.92 -1.32
N GLY A 376 12.32 5.80 -0.34
CA GLY A 376 11.10 6.25 0.35
C GLY A 376 10.12 7.04 -0.55
N ASN A 377 10.45 7.20 -1.83
CA ASN A 377 9.63 7.91 -2.81
C ASN A 377 8.74 6.92 -3.58
N LEU A 378 7.54 6.70 -3.07
CA LEU A 378 6.54 5.76 -3.60
C LEU A 378 5.96 6.14 -4.98
N ARG A 379 6.39 7.24 -5.57
CA ARG A 379 5.88 7.74 -6.87
C ARG A 379 6.56 7.12 -8.10
N GLU A 380 7.66 6.38 -7.91
CA GLU A 380 8.42 5.77 -9.00
C GLU A 380 8.03 4.31 -9.22
N THR A 381 6.83 4.07 -9.70
CA THR A 381 6.36 2.73 -10.08
C THR A 381 6.88 2.33 -11.45
N GLY A 382 7.30 1.07 -11.61
CA GLY A 382 7.78 0.53 -12.89
C GLY A 382 9.26 0.77 -13.16
N THR A 383 10.01 1.37 -12.21
CA THR A 383 11.48 1.52 -12.27
C THR A 383 12.15 0.60 -11.25
N ARG A 384 13.42 0.27 -11.51
CA ARG A 384 14.26 -0.46 -10.56
C ARG A 384 15.13 0.50 -9.77
N TYR A 385 15.61 0.05 -8.60
CA TYR A 385 16.51 0.88 -7.82
C TYR A 385 17.85 1.06 -8.53
N ARG A 386 18.19 2.31 -8.79
CA ARG A 386 19.44 2.78 -9.37
C ARG A 386 19.95 3.97 -8.55
N ASN A 387 21.25 3.99 -8.23
CA ASN A 387 21.92 5.17 -7.70
C ASN A 387 23.25 5.36 -8.44
N ASP A 388 23.36 6.46 -9.16
CA ASP A 388 24.56 6.85 -9.90
C ASP A 388 25.55 7.54 -8.95
N VAL A 389 26.72 6.97 -8.78
CA VAL A 389 27.81 7.46 -7.94
C VAL A 389 28.86 8.11 -8.82
N ASN A 390 29.40 9.25 -8.39
CA ASN A 390 30.43 10.00 -9.12
C ASN A 390 30.03 10.23 -10.61
N ASP A 391 28.87 10.85 -10.83
CA ASP A 391 28.29 11.10 -12.15
C ASP A 391 28.17 9.84 -13.02
N GLY A 392 27.77 8.73 -12.40
CA GLY A 392 27.55 7.44 -13.08
C GLY A 392 28.82 6.72 -13.51
N ARG A 393 29.99 7.06 -12.97
CA ARG A 393 31.22 6.25 -13.12
C ARG A 393 31.12 4.92 -12.36
N GLU A 394 30.30 4.90 -11.32
CA GLU A 394 29.84 3.69 -10.67
C GLU A 394 28.32 3.75 -10.53
N ILE A 395 27.66 2.59 -10.47
CA ILE A 395 26.20 2.50 -10.33
C ILE A 395 25.88 1.45 -9.26
N ILE A 396 25.12 1.83 -8.24
CA ILE A 396 24.50 0.89 -7.29
C ILE A 396 23.16 0.45 -7.88
N TRP A 397 23.01 -0.86 -8.04
CA TRP A 397 21.88 -1.47 -8.73
C TRP A 397 21.27 -2.60 -7.89
N ALA A 398 19.93 -2.65 -7.80
CA ALA A 398 19.24 -3.76 -7.15
C ALA A 398 18.92 -4.89 -8.15
N SER A 399 19.25 -6.13 -7.79
CA SER A 399 19.04 -7.31 -8.63
C SER A 399 18.62 -8.50 -7.80
N GLU A 400 17.82 -9.39 -8.40
CA GLU A 400 17.39 -10.67 -7.81
C GLU A 400 18.12 -11.87 -8.47
N ARG A 401 19.23 -11.64 -9.16
CA ARG A 401 19.95 -12.63 -10.00
C ARG A 401 20.50 -13.84 -9.24
N ASP A 402 20.72 -13.71 -7.93
CA ASP A 402 21.17 -14.80 -7.05
C ASP A 402 20.02 -15.48 -6.28
N GLY A 403 18.77 -15.16 -6.61
CA GLY A 403 17.56 -15.68 -5.95
C GLY A 403 17.04 -14.84 -4.79
N TRP A 404 17.72 -13.73 -4.48
CA TRP A 404 17.34 -12.77 -3.44
C TRP A 404 17.55 -11.34 -3.92
N ARG A 405 16.81 -10.37 -3.40
CA ARG A 405 16.97 -8.97 -3.80
C ARG A 405 18.15 -8.35 -3.05
N HIS A 406 19.25 -8.12 -3.80
CA HIS A 406 20.51 -7.59 -3.31
C HIS A 406 21.01 -6.39 -4.11
N LEU A 407 21.98 -5.66 -3.53
CA LEU A 407 22.65 -4.53 -4.16
C LEU A 407 23.97 -5.00 -4.80
N TYR A 408 24.24 -4.45 -5.99
CA TYR A 408 25.45 -4.71 -6.78
C TYR A 408 26.08 -3.38 -7.16
N LEU A 409 27.42 -3.32 -7.13
CA LEU A 409 28.19 -2.19 -7.64
C LEU A 409 28.64 -2.48 -9.06
N TYR A 410 28.29 -1.61 -9.98
CA TYR A 410 28.72 -1.66 -11.37
C TYR A 410 29.78 -0.61 -11.66
N ASP A 411 30.71 -0.92 -12.56
CA ASP A 411 31.53 0.05 -13.27
C ASP A 411 30.70 0.70 -14.36
N GLY A 412 30.42 1.98 -14.22
CA GLY A 412 29.56 2.74 -15.14
C GLY A 412 30.20 3.02 -16.51
N THR A 413 31.53 2.81 -16.64
CA THR A 413 32.23 2.95 -17.91
C THR A 413 32.15 1.68 -18.74
N THR A 414 32.35 0.53 -18.11
CA THR A 414 32.40 -0.77 -18.80
C THR A 414 31.08 -1.52 -18.79
N GLY A 415 30.15 -1.17 -17.88
CA GLY A 415 28.89 -1.88 -17.65
C GLY A 415 29.09 -3.22 -16.94
N LYS A 416 30.28 -3.50 -16.34
CA LYS A 416 30.55 -4.74 -15.64
C LYS A 416 30.29 -4.61 -14.15
N VAL A 417 29.82 -5.69 -13.52
CA VAL A 417 29.73 -5.79 -12.08
C VAL A 417 31.12 -5.74 -11.47
N LYS A 418 31.38 -4.81 -10.56
CA LYS A 418 32.60 -4.75 -9.75
C LYS A 418 32.55 -5.74 -8.60
N ASN A 419 31.45 -5.72 -7.84
CA ASN A 419 31.18 -6.66 -6.76
C ASN A 419 29.70 -6.68 -6.39
N GLN A 420 29.30 -7.74 -5.68
CA GLN A 420 28.04 -7.79 -4.96
C GLN A 420 28.22 -7.12 -3.60
N ILE A 421 27.39 -6.10 -3.30
CA ILE A 421 27.48 -5.32 -2.06
C ILE A 421 26.83 -6.10 -0.91
N THR A 422 25.57 -6.55 -1.11
CA THR A 422 24.83 -7.32 -0.11
C THR A 422 24.63 -8.76 -0.60
N ARG A 423 24.67 -9.74 0.32
CA ARG A 423 24.55 -11.17 -0.04
C ARG A 423 23.97 -11.99 1.10
N GLY A 424 23.30 -13.10 0.77
CA GLY A 424 22.75 -14.06 1.74
C GLY A 424 21.29 -14.42 1.44
N ASN A 425 20.69 -15.26 2.29
CA ASN A 425 19.32 -15.73 2.13
C ASN A 425 18.32 -14.74 2.75
N TRP A 426 18.33 -13.51 2.30
CA TRP A 426 17.53 -12.41 2.82
C TRP A 426 17.35 -11.30 1.76
N VAL A 427 16.49 -10.33 1.99
CA VAL A 427 16.15 -9.29 1.00
C VAL A 427 16.46 -7.88 1.52
N VAL A 428 16.99 -7.05 0.65
CA VAL A 428 17.01 -5.59 0.83
C VAL A 428 15.58 -5.07 0.66
N ARG A 429 15.07 -4.28 1.63
CA ARG A 429 13.72 -3.71 1.63
C ARG A 429 13.70 -2.26 1.13
N ALA A 430 14.67 -1.48 1.55
CA ALA A 430 14.84 -0.09 1.14
C ALA A 430 16.31 0.34 1.26
N VAL A 431 16.68 1.40 0.55
CA VAL A 431 17.95 2.12 0.72
C VAL A 431 17.62 3.50 1.30
N ASN A 432 18.06 3.75 2.52
CA ASN A 432 17.76 5.00 3.23
C ASN A 432 18.73 6.11 2.86
N LYS A 433 20.02 5.78 2.65
CA LYS A 433 21.06 6.74 2.28
C LYS A 433 22.23 6.06 1.57
N VAL A 434 22.77 6.76 0.58
CA VAL A 434 24.07 6.47 -0.02
C VAL A 434 25.02 7.62 0.32
N ASP A 435 26.12 7.33 1.00
CA ASP A 435 27.18 8.28 1.32
C ASP A 435 28.37 8.00 0.39
N GLU A 436 28.48 8.82 -0.64
CA GLU A 436 29.53 8.67 -1.67
C GLU A 436 30.94 8.91 -1.12
N GLU A 437 31.11 9.86 -0.17
CA GLU A 437 32.39 10.21 0.42
C GLU A 437 32.93 9.09 1.28
N LYS A 438 32.07 8.54 2.17
CA LYS A 438 32.42 7.40 3.04
C LYS A 438 32.32 6.07 2.34
N ARG A 439 31.76 6.03 1.15
CA ARG A 439 31.46 4.83 0.37
C ARG A 439 30.64 3.82 1.18
N GLN A 440 29.53 4.29 1.78
CA GLN A 440 28.66 3.51 2.64
C GLN A 440 27.20 3.63 2.23
N ILE A 441 26.42 2.58 2.51
CA ILE A 441 24.99 2.50 2.26
C ILE A 441 24.29 2.19 3.58
N TRP A 442 23.25 2.94 3.91
CA TRP A 442 22.28 2.63 4.96
C TRP A 442 21.04 2.05 4.31
N PHE A 443 20.58 0.91 4.79
CA PHE A 443 19.51 0.19 4.14
C PHE A 443 18.67 -0.62 5.14
N GLU A 444 17.48 -0.99 4.70
CA GLU A 444 16.57 -1.88 5.39
C GLU A 444 16.66 -3.29 4.77
N ALA A 445 16.56 -4.31 5.62
CA ALA A 445 16.52 -5.69 5.18
C ALA A 445 15.58 -6.54 6.05
N SER A 446 15.12 -7.64 5.47
CA SER A 446 14.26 -8.63 6.13
C SER A 446 14.78 -10.04 5.87
N GLY A 447 14.62 -10.95 6.86
CA GLY A 447 15.00 -12.36 6.73
C GLY A 447 16.45 -12.70 7.07
N MET A 448 17.22 -11.76 7.63
CA MET A 448 18.65 -11.96 7.92
C MET A 448 18.90 -12.90 9.12
N TYR A 449 17.92 -13.07 10.01
CA TYR A 449 18.05 -13.88 11.22
C TYR A 449 17.30 -15.22 11.07
N PRO A 450 18.01 -16.37 10.92
CA PRO A 450 17.37 -17.69 10.82
C PRO A 450 16.48 -17.98 12.05
N GLY A 451 15.30 -18.55 11.83
CA GLY A 451 14.35 -18.89 12.90
C GLY A 451 13.54 -17.73 13.46
N LYS A 452 13.80 -16.49 13.03
CA LYS A 452 12.97 -15.33 13.30
C LYS A 452 11.99 -15.09 12.17
N ASP A 453 10.93 -14.28 12.45
CA ASP A 453 9.99 -13.89 11.40
C ASP A 453 10.72 -13.19 10.23
N PRO A 454 10.72 -13.78 9.03
CA PRO A 454 11.48 -13.28 7.89
C PRO A 454 10.95 -11.98 7.30
N TYR A 455 9.85 -11.45 7.80
CA TYR A 455 9.25 -10.20 7.36
C TYR A 455 9.59 -9.02 8.27
N PHE A 456 10.16 -9.25 9.47
CA PHE A 456 10.62 -8.16 10.31
C PHE A 456 11.67 -7.33 9.59
N THR A 457 11.53 -6.01 9.64
CA THR A 457 12.44 -5.07 9.00
C THR A 457 13.48 -4.60 10.02
N TYR A 458 14.75 -4.72 9.65
CA TYR A 458 15.89 -4.28 10.42
C TYR A 458 16.73 -3.30 9.60
N TYR A 459 17.50 -2.45 10.26
CA TYR A 459 18.32 -1.41 9.66
C TYR A 459 19.80 -1.74 9.76
N TYR A 460 20.53 -1.49 8.66
CA TYR A 460 21.92 -1.86 8.49
C TYR A 460 22.72 -0.76 7.80
N ARG A 461 24.05 -0.85 7.94
CA ARG A 461 25.02 -0.09 7.17
C ARG A 461 26.05 -1.06 6.59
N ILE A 462 26.51 -0.81 5.34
CA ILE A 462 27.53 -1.61 4.65
C ILE A 462 28.39 -0.72 3.78
N ASN A 463 29.67 -1.12 3.54
CA ASN A 463 30.54 -0.45 2.58
C ASN A 463 30.22 -0.89 1.14
N PHE A 464 30.56 -0.06 0.15
CA PHE A 464 30.32 -0.36 -1.28
C PHE A 464 31.01 -1.65 -1.75
N ASP A 465 32.12 -2.03 -1.13
CA ASP A 465 32.86 -3.28 -1.45
C ASP A 465 32.24 -4.53 -0.81
N GLY A 466 31.15 -4.37 -0.03
CA GLY A 466 30.46 -5.44 0.66
C GLY A 466 31.07 -5.83 2.01
N THR A 467 32.09 -5.09 2.49
CA THR A 467 32.66 -5.28 3.83
C THR A 467 31.92 -4.42 4.87
N GLY A 468 32.21 -4.65 6.16
CA GLY A 468 31.71 -3.79 7.24
C GLY A 468 30.20 -3.81 7.45
N LEU A 469 29.50 -4.89 7.08
CA LEU A 469 28.08 -5.04 7.38
C LEU A 469 27.84 -4.89 8.89
N THR A 470 27.05 -3.89 9.26
CA THR A 470 26.78 -3.53 10.65
C THR A 470 25.28 -3.41 10.86
N ALA A 471 24.72 -4.20 11.80
CA ALA A 471 23.33 -4.03 12.22
C ALA A 471 23.22 -2.75 13.08
N LEU A 472 22.25 -1.89 12.76
CA LEU A 472 21.92 -0.69 13.54
C LEU A 472 20.80 -0.99 14.54
N THR A 473 19.93 -1.97 14.21
CA THR A 473 18.83 -2.45 15.05
C THR A 473 18.95 -3.96 15.25
N GLU A 474 18.63 -4.47 16.46
CA GLU A 474 18.87 -5.87 16.81
C GLU A 474 17.68 -6.55 17.55
N ALA A 475 16.79 -5.76 18.17
CA ALA A 475 15.64 -6.28 18.90
C ALA A 475 14.68 -7.05 17.98
N GLU A 476 14.06 -8.11 18.50
CA GLU A 476 13.14 -8.93 17.70
C GLU A 476 11.81 -8.22 17.46
N GLY A 477 11.62 -7.69 16.26
CA GLY A 477 10.43 -6.99 15.84
C GLY A 477 10.61 -6.25 14.52
N THR A 478 9.58 -5.57 14.09
CA THR A 478 9.63 -4.64 12.96
C THR A 478 10.09 -3.28 13.46
N HIS A 479 11.20 -2.79 12.91
CA HIS A 479 11.80 -1.51 13.25
C HIS A 479 11.36 -0.41 12.29
N SER A 480 11.29 0.82 12.81
CA SER A 480 11.16 2.07 12.07
C SER A 480 12.20 3.04 12.61
N VAL A 481 13.13 3.49 11.77
CA VAL A 481 14.24 4.34 12.17
C VAL A 481 14.10 5.73 11.56
N SER A 482 14.29 6.76 12.38
CA SER A 482 14.37 8.16 11.97
C SER A 482 15.75 8.72 12.33
N TYR A 483 16.51 9.14 11.32
CA TYR A 483 17.87 9.69 11.51
C TYR A 483 17.86 11.19 11.69
N SER A 484 18.79 11.73 12.54
CA SER A 484 19.12 13.16 12.53
C SER A 484 19.71 13.56 11.17
N SER A 485 19.53 14.82 10.76
CA SER A 485 19.99 15.32 9.46
C SER A 485 21.51 15.15 9.27
N ASP A 486 22.30 15.25 10.34
CA ASP A 486 23.77 15.05 10.37
C ASP A 486 24.18 13.57 10.52
N MET A 487 23.19 12.65 10.63
CA MET A 487 23.44 11.21 10.81
C MET A 487 24.25 10.83 12.07
N LYS A 488 24.24 11.67 13.11
CA LYS A 488 24.86 11.32 14.40
C LYS A 488 23.98 10.45 15.27
N TYR A 489 22.69 10.70 15.23
CA TYR A 489 21.67 10.05 16.06
C TYR A 489 20.59 9.40 15.23
N TYR A 490 19.92 8.43 15.82
CA TYR A 490 18.66 7.89 15.28
C TYR A 490 17.71 7.53 16.41
N VAL A 491 16.43 7.68 16.12
CA VAL A 491 15.36 7.11 16.94
C VAL A 491 14.97 5.78 16.33
N ASP A 492 15.13 4.71 17.10
CA ASP A 492 14.68 3.37 16.76
C ASP A 492 13.37 3.10 17.48
N MET A 493 12.30 2.85 16.72
CA MET A 493 11.02 2.42 17.25
C MET A 493 10.70 1.02 16.68
N TRP A 494 10.40 0.06 17.54
CA TRP A 494 10.14 -1.29 17.12
C TRP A 494 9.00 -1.94 17.89
N SER A 495 8.30 -2.85 17.24
CA SER A 495 7.17 -3.57 17.81
C SER A 495 6.97 -4.92 17.13
N ARG A 496 6.05 -5.75 17.70
CA ARG A 496 5.46 -6.92 17.07
C ARG A 496 3.95 -6.87 17.28
N VAL A 497 3.21 -7.72 16.61
CA VAL A 497 1.75 -7.81 16.81
C VAL A 497 1.37 -8.10 18.27
N ASP A 498 2.27 -8.75 19.02
CA ASP A 498 2.13 -9.16 20.43
C ASP A 498 2.98 -8.33 21.41
N LEU A 499 3.70 -7.33 20.93
CA LEU A 499 4.58 -6.47 21.71
C LEU A 499 4.34 -5.00 21.41
N ALA A 500 3.95 -4.23 22.44
CA ALA A 500 3.80 -2.79 22.33
C ALA A 500 5.09 -2.09 21.84
N PRO A 501 4.98 -0.96 21.12
CA PRO A 501 6.14 -0.21 20.66
C PRO A 501 7.08 0.19 21.79
N ILE A 502 8.37 0.06 21.50
CA ILE A 502 9.48 0.58 22.32
C ILE A 502 10.22 1.59 21.43
N ALA A 503 10.50 2.77 21.95
CA ALA A 503 11.23 3.83 21.26
C ALA A 503 12.51 4.19 22.02
N GLU A 504 13.62 4.25 21.30
CA GLU A 504 14.96 4.46 21.84
C GLU A 504 15.73 5.48 21.01
N LEU A 505 16.46 6.38 21.68
CA LEU A 505 17.45 7.25 21.05
C LEU A 505 18.82 6.56 21.07
N ARG A 506 19.44 6.43 19.92
CA ARG A 506 20.72 5.75 19.75
C ARG A 506 21.72 6.61 18.97
N ARG A 507 23.01 6.39 19.18
CA ARG A 507 24.09 7.01 18.40
C ARG A 507 24.45 6.13 17.20
N VAL A 508 24.59 6.76 16.02
CA VAL A 508 24.86 6.02 14.77
C VAL A 508 26.26 5.38 14.77
N GLU A 509 27.27 6.06 15.35
CA GLU A 509 28.67 5.63 15.30
C GLU A 509 28.89 4.26 15.94
N ASP A 510 28.44 4.08 17.19
CA ASP A 510 28.67 2.89 18.01
C ASP A 510 27.37 2.13 18.37
N ARG A 511 26.21 2.60 17.90
CA ARG A 511 24.86 2.05 18.15
C ARG A 511 24.45 2.09 19.63
N LYS A 512 25.19 2.84 20.44
CA LYS A 512 24.94 2.95 21.87
C LYS A 512 23.55 3.49 22.14
N LEU A 513 22.78 2.79 22.98
CA LEU A 513 21.57 3.32 23.59
C LEU A 513 21.92 4.53 24.44
N LEU A 514 21.38 5.69 24.11
CA LEU A 514 21.56 6.95 24.83
C LEU A 514 20.42 7.23 25.79
N LEU A 515 19.19 6.97 25.36
CA LEU A 515 17.99 7.25 26.13
C LEU A 515 16.86 6.28 25.72
N GLU A 516 16.22 5.60 26.68
CA GLU A 516 14.92 4.98 26.46
C GLU A 516 13.86 6.10 26.40
N LEU A 517 13.21 6.27 25.26
CA LEU A 517 12.24 7.35 25.06
C LEU A 517 10.89 6.95 25.65
N GLU A 518 10.32 5.86 25.15
CA GLU A 518 9.01 5.38 25.58
C GLU A 518 8.96 3.83 25.50
N LYS A 519 8.11 3.29 26.35
CA LYS A 519 7.68 1.88 26.30
C LYS A 519 6.18 1.84 26.40
N GLY A 520 5.53 1.30 25.39
CA GLY A 520 4.06 1.20 25.35
C GLY A 520 3.49 0.43 26.54
N ASP A 521 2.49 1.01 27.21
CA ASP A 521 1.77 0.40 28.32
C ASP A 521 0.39 -0.07 27.85
N LEU A 522 0.16 -1.39 27.96
CA LEU A 522 -1.07 -2.07 27.57
C LEU A 522 -1.95 -2.46 28.76
N SER A 523 -1.65 -1.98 29.96
CA SER A 523 -2.32 -2.39 31.19
C SER A 523 -3.83 -2.16 31.14
N GLU A 524 -4.27 -0.97 30.68
CA GLU A 524 -5.69 -0.64 30.57
C GLU A 524 -6.38 -1.40 29.42
N LEU A 525 -5.68 -1.62 28.30
CA LEU A 525 -6.15 -2.47 27.20
C LEU A 525 -6.41 -3.90 27.67
N THR A 526 -5.46 -4.48 28.40
CA THR A 526 -5.56 -5.85 28.94
C THR A 526 -6.72 -5.95 29.93
N LYS A 527 -6.90 -4.97 30.82
CA LYS A 527 -8.06 -4.90 31.75
C LYS A 527 -9.38 -4.81 31.00
N ALA A 528 -9.41 -4.10 29.87
CA ALA A 528 -10.60 -4.00 29.00
C ALA A 528 -10.88 -5.28 28.20
N GLY A 529 -10.03 -6.30 28.32
CA GLY A 529 -10.16 -7.60 27.66
C GLY A 529 -9.49 -7.69 26.30
N TRP A 530 -8.69 -6.70 25.90
CA TRP A 530 -7.87 -6.76 24.68
C TRP A 530 -6.84 -7.90 24.79
N ARG A 531 -6.63 -8.60 23.66
CA ARG A 531 -5.61 -9.64 23.52
C ARG A 531 -4.86 -9.47 22.21
N PRO A 532 -3.53 -9.69 22.19
CA PRO A 532 -2.77 -9.65 20.95
C PRO A 532 -3.16 -10.83 20.03
N PRO A 533 -2.99 -10.66 18.70
CA PRO A 533 -3.00 -11.78 17.77
C PRO A 533 -1.91 -12.80 18.13
N GLU A 534 -2.20 -14.09 17.95
CA GLU A 534 -1.19 -15.14 18.07
C GLU A 534 -0.46 -15.32 16.75
N VAL A 535 0.88 -15.29 16.76
CA VAL A 535 1.68 -15.67 15.60
C VAL A 535 1.75 -17.19 15.48
N PHE A 536 1.50 -17.72 14.28
CA PHE A 536 1.56 -19.14 14.00
C PHE A 536 2.29 -19.40 12.68
N THR A 537 3.14 -20.44 12.66
CA THR A 537 3.88 -20.87 11.48
C THR A 537 3.58 -22.32 11.12
N ALA A 538 3.55 -22.61 9.84
CA ALA A 538 3.43 -23.96 9.32
C ALA A 538 4.31 -24.12 8.09
N VAL A 539 4.72 -25.36 7.80
CA VAL A 539 5.53 -25.66 6.63
C VAL A 539 4.67 -25.60 5.37
N GLY A 540 5.14 -24.88 4.34
CA GLY A 540 4.49 -24.74 3.05
C GLY A 540 4.61 -25.96 2.14
N ARG A 541 4.13 -25.82 0.90
CA ARG A 541 4.04 -26.90 -0.11
C ARG A 541 5.35 -27.57 -0.47
N ASP A 542 6.47 -26.88 -0.30
CA ASP A 542 7.81 -27.39 -0.60
C ASP A 542 8.42 -28.22 0.54
N GLY A 543 7.70 -28.41 1.65
CA GLY A 543 8.12 -29.17 2.82
C GLY A 543 9.22 -28.55 3.65
N LYS A 544 9.60 -27.29 3.42
CA LYS A 544 10.74 -26.63 4.09
C LYS A 544 10.52 -25.14 4.40
N THR A 545 9.72 -24.43 3.62
CA THR A 545 9.52 -22.98 3.78
C THR A 545 8.42 -22.70 4.78
N ASP A 546 8.72 -21.90 5.80
CA ASP A 546 7.74 -21.51 6.80
C ASP A 546 6.77 -20.47 6.24
N ILE A 547 5.48 -20.73 6.37
CA ILE A 547 4.36 -19.83 6.11
C ILE A 547 3.95 -19.19 7.43
N TRP A 548 4.03 -17.87 7.48
CA TRP A 548 3.77 -17.08 8.68
C TRP A 548 2.39 -16.45 8.62
N GLY A 549 1.64 -16.59 9.72
CA GLY A 549 0.31 -16.04 9.85
C GLY A 549 0.00 -15.59 11.26
N VAL A 550 -1.17 -14.96 11.41
CA VAL A 550 -1.72 -14.54 12.71
C VAL A 550 -3.11 -15.13 12.92
N ILE A 551 -3.43 -15.40 14.18
CA ILE A 551 -4.72 -15.92 14.63
C ILE A 551 -5.33 -14.91 15.60
N VAL A 552 -6.54 -14.46 15.30
CA VAL A 552 -7.33 -13.56 16.14
C VAL A 552 -8.53 -14.33 16.70
N ARG A 553 -8.72 -14.23 18.01
CA ARG A 553 -9.82 -14.88 18.73
C ARG A 553 -10.76 -13.84 19.32
N PRO A 554 -12.06 -14.15 19.49
CA PRO A 554 -12.98 -13.25 20.20
C PRO A 554 -12.55 -13.01 21.64
N THR A 555 -12.90 -11.86 22.20
CA THR A 555 -12.55 -11.53 23.60
C THR A 555 -13.19 -12.48 24.62
N ASN A 556 -14.34 -13.07 24.30
CA ASN A 556 -15.05 -14.07 25.07
C ASN A 556 -14.71 -15.52 24.66
N PHE A 557 -13.52 -15.74 24.12
CA PHE A 557 -13.04 -17.05 23.64
C PHE A 557 -13.14 -18.13 24.72
N ASP A 558 -13.68 -19.28 24.29
CA ASP A 558 -13.84 -20.49 25.10
C ASP A 558 -13.28 -21.71 24.37
N ALA A 559 -12.18 -22.27 24.81
CA ALA A 559 -11.48 -23.36 24.13
C ALA A 559 -12.28 -24.69 24.09
N THR A 560 -13.38 -24.79 24.82
CA THR A 560 -14.28 -25.97 24.80
C THR A 560 -15.26 -25.95 23.63
N LYS A 561 -15.43 -24.79 22.96
CA LYS A 561 -16.33 -24.62 21.81
C LYS A 561 -15.57 -24.84 20.51
N LYS A 562 -16.32 -25.05 19.42
CA LYS A 562 -15.78 -25.03 18.05
C LYS A 562 -16.16 -23.71 17.36
N TYR A 563 -15.21 -23.14 16.68
CA TYR A 563 -15.36 -21.87 15.98
C TYR A 563 -15.14 -22.07 14.48
N PRO A 564 -16.08 -21.65 13.61
CA PRO A 564 -15.79 -21.48 12.20
C PRO A 564 -14.64 -20.50 12.01
N VAL A 565 -13.96 -20.62 10.90
CA VAL A 565 -12.77 -19.83 10.60
C VAL A 565 -13.05 -18.88 9.45
N ILE A 566 -12.53 -17.66 9.53
CA ILE A 566 -12.57 -16.71 8.42
C ILE A 566 -11.14 -16.27 8.11
N GLU A 567 -10.75 -16.42 6.87
CA GLU A 567 -9.47 -15.95 6.35
C GLU A 567 -9.64 -14.55 5.74
N ASN A 568 -8.90 -13.56 6.25
CA ASN A 568 -8.67 -12.30 5.57
C ASN A 568 -7.54 -12.51 4.56
N ILE A 569 -7.83 -12.36 3.27
CA ILE A 569 -6.85 -12.61 2.22
C ILE A 569 -6.52 -11.34 1.44
N TYR A 570 -5.23 -11.13 1.28
CA TYR A 570 -4.68 -10.35 0.19
C TYR A 570 -3.47 -11.11 -0.33
N ALA A 571 -3.53 -11.58 -1.60
CA ALA A 571 -2.47 -12.40 -2.19
C ALA A 571 -1.83 -11.73 -3.40
N GLY A 572 -1.89 -10.40 -3.48
CA GLY A 572 -1.24 -9.63 -4.53
C GLY A 572 0.29 -9.78 -4.49
N PRO A 573 0.95 -10.06 -5.62
CA PRO A 573 2.41 -10.27 -5.65
C PRO A 573 3.25 -9.03 -5.33
N GLN A 574 2.65 -7.85 -5.27
CA GLN A 574 3.36 -6.59 -5.00
C GLN A 574 3.81 -6.44 -3.55
N GLY A 575 3.30 -7.22 -2.60
CA GLY A 575 3.57 -7.05 -1.17
C GLY A 575 3.55 -8.33 -0.35
N SER A 576 3.66 -8.16 0.95
CA SER A 576 3.36 -9.14 2.01
C SER A 576 2.43 -8.46 3.00
N PHE A 577 1.42 -9.16 3.52
CA PHE A 577 0.24 -8.53 4.11
C PHE A 577 -0.10 -8.99 5.51
N THR A 578 0.52 -10.06 6.00
CA THR A 578 0.37 -10.50 7.39
C THR A 578 0.88 -9.42 8.34
N PRO A 579 0.08 -8.94 9.31
CA PRO A 579 0.50 -7.91 10.25
C PRO A 579 1.79 -8.29 10.98
N LYS A 580 2.72 -7.34 11.11
CA LYS A 580 4.03 -7.54 11.75
C LYS A 580 4.31 -6.54 12.86
N ALA A 581 3.62 -5.40 12.86
CA ALA A 581 3.73 -4.37 13.87
C ALA A 581 2.52 -4.37 14.81
N PHE A 582 2.68 -3.74 15.97
CA PHE A 582 1.62 -3.57 16.96
C PHE A 582 0.51 -2.65 16.44
N SER A 583 -0.73 -3.02 16.72
CA SER A 583 -1.91 -2.16 16.54
C SER A 583 -2.90 -2.36 17.68
N VAL A 584 -3.39 -1.27 18.28
CA VAL A 584 -4.45 -1.31 19.29
C VAL A 584 -5.76 -1.80 18.69
N VAL A 585 -6.07 -1.36 17.47
CA VAL A 585 -7.27 -1.76 16.73
C VAL A 585 -6.85 -2.72 15.64
N ASN A 586 -7.27 -3.98 15.78
CA ASN A 586 -7.14 -4.98 14.74
C ASN A 586 -8.51 -5.15 14.08
N GLN A 587 -8.60 -4.87 12.79
CA GLN A 587 -9.87 -4.97 12.04
C GLN A 587 -10.48 -6.38 12.10
N MET A 588 -9.64 -7.43 12.10
CA MET A 588 -10.10 -8.82 12.24
C MET A 588 -10.74 -9.10 13.58
N GLN A 589 -10.46 -8.31 14.63
CA GLN A 589 -11.01 -8.50 15.95
C GLN A 589 -12.53 -8.31 16.00
N ALA A 590 -13.05 -7.29 15.28
CA ALA A 590 -14.49 -7.04 15.26
C ALA A 590 -15.25 -8.23 14.67
N LEU A 591 -14.74 -8.78 13.55
CA LEU A 591 -15.33 -9.98 12.94
C LEU A 591 -15.21 -11.21 13.87
N ALA A 592 -14.09 -11.35 14.59
CA ALA A 592 -13.92 -12.42 15.57
C ALA A 592 -14.97 -12.36 16.71
N GLU A 593 -15.39 -11.16 17.16
CA GLU A 593 -16.39 -10.97 18.23
C GLU A 593 -17.74 -11.60 17.91
N LEU A 594 -18.05 -11.84 16.63
CA LEU A 594 -19.27 -12.52 16.21
C LEU A 594 -19.25 -14.03 16.47
N GLY A 595 -18.10 -14.56 16.89
CA GLY A 595 -17.93 -15.99 17.21
C GLY A 595 -17.09 -16.76 16.20
N PHE A 596 -16.15 -16.09 15.54
CA PHE A 596 -15.21 -16.70 14.59
C PHE A 596 -13.78 -16.70 15.13
N ILE A 597 -12.95 -17.57 14.57
CA ILE A 597 -11.49 -17.38 14.55
C ILE A 597 -11.15 -16.70 13.22
N VAL A 598 -10.49 -15.55 13.29
CA VAL A 598 -10.08 -14.81 12.08
C VAL A 598 -8.58 -14.91 11.91
N VAL A 599 -8.13 -15.21 10.68
CA VAL A 599 -6.72 -15.46 10.40
C VAL A 599 -6.26 -14.67 9.16
N GLN A 600 -4.97 -14.42 9.11
CA GLN A 600 -4.30 -13.86 7.93
C GLN A 600 -2.90 -14.46 7.81
N MET A 601 -2.50 -14.88 6.61
CA MET A 601 -1.16 -15.40 6.34
C MET A 601 -0.70 -15.02 4.93
N ASP A 602 0.63 -15.09 4.70
CA ASP A 602 1.25 -14.91 3.38
C ASP A 602 1.71 -16.26 2.82
N GLY A 603 1.01 -16.76 1.79
CA GLY A 603 1.40 -17.93 1.02
C GLY A 603 2.47 -17.60 -0.01
N MET A 604 3.06 -18.62 -0.64
CA MET A 604 3.97 -18.44 -1.78
C MET A 604 3.27 -17.67 -2.90
N GLY A 605 4.03 -16.81 -3.58
CA GLY A 605 3.53 -15.86 -4.59
C GLY A 605 3.46 -14.43 -4.08
N THR A 606 3.50 -14.19 -2.75
CA THR A 606 3.65 -12.85 -2.19
C THR A 606 5.13 -12.41 -2.14
N ALA A 607 5.39 -11.11 -1.97
CA ALA A 607 6.73 -10.52 -2.01
C ALA A 607 7.53 -10.69 -0.69
N ASN A 608 8.73 -10.09 -0.68
CA ASN A 608 9.61 -9.94 0.49
C ASN A 608 10.25 -11.23 1.02
N ARG A 609 10.28 -12.27 0.21
CA ARG A 609 11.00 -13.53 0.41
C ARG A 609 11.94 -13.80 -0.76
N SER A 610 12.44 -15.04 -0.90
CA SER A 610 13.25 -15.43 -2.06
C SER A 610 12.49 -15.25 -3.37
N LYS A 611 13.24 -15.10 -4.46
CA LYS A 611 12.63 -15.04 -5.80
C LYS A 611 11.82 -16.30 -6.11
N ALA A 612 12.28 -17.48 -5.71
CA ALA A 612 11.56 -18.73 -5.90
C ALA A 612 10.21 -18.76 -5.16
N PHE A 613 10.13 -18.16 -3.97
CA PHE A 613 8.87 -17.99 -3.24
C PHE A 613 7.91 -17.06 -4.00
N HIS A 614 8.42 -15.94 -4.52
CA HIS A 614 7.66 -14.92 -5.24
C HIS A 614 7.20 -15.41 -6.62
N ASP A 615 8.06 -16.13 -7.34
CA ASP A 615 7.82 -16.59 -8.71
C ASP A 615 6.64 -17.58 -8.85
N VAL A 616 6.16 -18.14 -7.74
CA VAL A 616 4.93 -18.97 -7.74
C VAL A 616 3.72 -18.21 -8.29
N ALA A 617 3.71 -16.86 -8.20
CA ALA A 617 2.67 -16.01 -8.77
C ALA A 617 2.75 -15.88 -10.31
N TRP A 618 3.92 -16.20 -10.92
CA TRP A 618 4.11 -16.01 -12.35
C TRP A 618 3.10 -16.80 -13.18
N ARG A 619 2.27 -16.08 -13.96
CA ARG A 619 1.21 -16.64 -14.80
C ARG A 619 0.15 -17.46 -14.04
N ASN A 620 0.05 -17.25 -12.73
CA ASN A 620 -0.83 -18.02 -11.84
C ASN A 620 -1.39 -17.17 -10.70
N LEU A 621 -2.03 -16.04 -11.00
CA LEU A 621 -2.65 -15.17 -9.98
C LEU A 621 -3.93 -15.81 -9.38
N GLY A 622 -4.58 -16.72 -10.10
CA GLY A 622 -5.83 -17.35 -9.64
C GLY A 622 -5.62 -18.32 -8.47
N ASP A 623 -4.47 -19.03 -8.40
CA ASP A 623 -4.26 -20.15 -7.46
C ASP A 623 -2.85 -20.17 -6.81
N ALA A 624 -2.10 -19.08 -6.89
CA ALA A 624 -0.70 -19.08 -6.48
C ALA A 624 -0.47 -19.52 -5.02
N GLY A 625 -1.23 -18.98 -4.06
CA GLY A 625 -0.98 -19.14 -2.63
C GLY A 625 -1.83 -20.18 -1.90
N PHE A 626 -2.87 -20.76 -2.52
CA PHE A 626 -3.88 -21.53 -1.79
C PHE A 626 -3.38 -22.85 -1.21
N GLN A 627 -2.49 -23.54 -1.89
CA GLN A 627 -1.93 -24.78 -1.38
C GLN A 627 -1.23 -24.58 -0.02
N ASP A 628 -0.46 -23.51 0.13
CA ASP A 628 0.24 -23.19 1.39
C ASP A 628 -0.74 -22.77 2.48
N ARG A 629 -1.77 -21.96 2.12
CA ARG A 629 -2.80 -21.49 3.05
C ARG A 629 -3.59 -22.65 3.61
N ILE A 630 -4.02 -23.60 2.77
CA ILE A 630 -4.74 -24.80 3.21
C ILE A 630 -3.86 -25.69 4.10
N LEU A 631 -2.56 -25.85 3.80
CA LEU A 631 -1.63 -26.58 4.68
C LEU A 631 -1.48 -25.88 6.04
N TRP A 632 -1.40 -24.53 6.04
CA TRP A 632 -1.35 -23.74 7.26
C TRP A 632 -2.61 -23.94 8.12
N HIS A 633 -3.80 -23.85 7.53
CA HIS A 633 -5.08 -24.11 8.21
C HIS A 633 -5.12 -25.50 8.84
N ARG A 634 -4.66 -26.51 8.09
CA ARG A 634 -4.62 -27.91 8.59
C ARG A 634 -3.66 -28.04 9.77
N ALA A 635 -2.52 -27.37 9.74
CA ALA A 635 -1.57 -27.36 10.86
C ALA A 635 -2.15 -26.70 12.11
N VAL A 636 -2.88 -25.58 11.97
CA VAL A 636 -3.58 -24.93 13.08
C VAL A 636 -4.64 -25.87 13.66
N ALA A 637 -5.46 -26.51 12.82
CA ALA A 637 -6.50 -27.43 13.26
C ALA A 637 -5.93 -28.67 13.98
N ALA A 638 -4.78 -29.17 13.54
CA ALA A 638 -4.10 -30.27 14.22
C ALA A 638 -3.63 -29.89 15.63
N LYS A 639 -3.28 -28.62 15.86
CA LYS A 639 -2.86 -28.11 17.18
C LYS A 639 -4.03 -27.73 18.07
N TYR A 640 -5.10 -27.18 17.48
CA TYR A 640 -6.20 -26.55 18.21
C TYR A 640 -7.56 -27.19 17.92
N PRO A 641 -8.11 -28.02 18.82
CA PRO A 641 -9.41 -28.72 18.60
C PRO A 641 -10.62 -27.79 18.41
N TYR A 642 -10.53 -26.52 18.86
CA TYR A 642 -11.58 -25.52 18.67
C TYR A 642 -11.64 -24.94 17.26
N TYR A 643 -10.61 -25.14 16.45
CA TYR A 643 -10.45 -24.61 15.10
C TYR A 643 -11.18 -25.50 14.08
N ASP A 644 -12.32 -25.05 13.57
CA ASP A 644 -13.19 -25.88 12.74
C ASP A 644 -12.93 -25.66 11.24
N ILE A 645 -12.02 -26.41 10.66
CA ILE A 645 -11.70 -26.36 9.23
C ILE A 645 -12.78 -26.94 8.32
N SER A 646 -13.87 -27.47 8.84
CA SER A 646 -15.02 -27.87 8.02
C SER A 646 -15.90 -26.68 7.62
N ARG A 647 -15.72 -25.53 8.28
CA ARG A 647 -16.45 -24.28 8.08
C ARG A 647 -15.49 -23.11 7.94
N VAL A 648 -14.84 -23.01 6.77
CA VAL A 648 -13.89 -21.93 6.46
C VAL A 648 -14.52 -20.94 5.49
N GLY A 649 -14.56 -19.67 5.87
CA GLY A 649 -14.88 -18.55 5.01
C GLY A 649 -13.63 -17.77 4.62
N ILE A 650 -13.77 -16.90 3.62
CA ILE A 650 -12.67 -16.07 3.10
C ILE A 650 -13.20 -14.73 2.64
N TYR A 651 -12.48 -13.63 2.89
CA TYR A 651 -12.85 -12.32 2.36
C TYR A 651 -11.63 -11.50 2.00
N GLY A 652 -11.80 -10.57 1.07
CA GLY A 652 -10.75 -9.63 0.67
C GLY A 652 -11.22 -8.55 -0.29
N THR A 653 -10.38 -7.54 -0.46
CA THR A 653 -10.62 -6.38 -1.33
C THR A 653 -9.61 -6.37 -2.47
N SER A 654 -9.98 -5.83 -3.64
CA SER A 654 -9.05 -5.63 -4.76
C SER A 654 -8.43 -6.95 -5.25
N ALA A 655 -7.10 -7.12 -5.24
CA ALA A 655 -6.47 -8.42 -5.48
C ALA A 655 -6.93 -9.48 -4.45
N GLY A 656 -7.25 -9.07 -3.21
CA GLY A 656 -7.88 -9.94 -2.22
C GLY A 656 -9.30 -10.35 -2.59
N GLY A 657 -10.06 -9.48 -3.27
CA GLY A 657 -11.37 -9.80 -3.85
C GLY A 657 -11.27 -10.83 -4.96
N GLN A 658 -10.27 -10.71 -5.86
CA GLN A 658 -9.96 -11.75 -6.83
C GLN A 658 -9.63 -13.06 -6.12
N SER A 659 -8.77 -13.02 -5.12
CA SER A 659 -8.33 -14.21 -4.39
C SER A 659 -9.46 -14.85 -3.61
N SER A 660 -10.32 -14.09 -2.90
CA SER A 660 -11.43 -14.66 -2.14
C SER A 660 -12.43 -15.40 -3.04
N THR A 661 -12.76 -14.81 -4.20
CA THR A 661 -13.56 -15.52 -5.22
C THR A 661 -12.81 -16.73 -5.78
N GLY A 662 -11.49 -16.58 -6.07
CA GLY A 662 -10.65 -17.69 -6.55
C GLY A 662 -10.63 -18.86 -5.57
N GLY A 663 -10.56 -18.61 -4.26
CA GLY A 663 -10.65 -19.65 -3.23
C GLY A 663 -11.89 -20.50 -3.34
N MET A 664 -13.05 -19.87 -3.59
CA MET A 664 -14.31 -20.60 -3.80
C MET A 664 -14.35 -21.40 -5.11
N LEU A 665 -13.72 -20.88 -6.16
CA LEU A 665 -13.77 -21.53 -7.49
C LEU A 665 -12.75 -22.65 -7.65
N PHE A 666 -11.55 -22.50 -7.09
CA PHE A 666 -10.45 -23.45 -7.24
C PHE A 666 -10.35 -24.46 -6.09
N HIS A 667 -10.90 -24.11 -4.90
CA HIS A 667 -10.87 -24.94 -3.67
C HIS A 667 -12.25 -25.03 -2.98
N PRO A 668 -13.34 -25.39 -3.69
CA PRO A 668 -14.69 -25.47 -3.13
C PRO A 668 -14.80 -26.55 -2.03
N GLU A 669 -13.93 -27.56 -2.06
CA GLU A 669 -13.82 -28.58 -1.03
C GLU A 669 -13.40 -27.99 0.32
N PHE A 670 -12.69 -26.84 0.33
CA PHE A 670 -12.16 -26.23 1.55
C PHE A 670 -12.95 -24.99 1.96
N TYR A 671 -13.12 -23.99 1.11
CA TYR A 671 -13.85 -22.76 1.41
C TYR A 671 -15.35 -22.93 1.19
N LYS A 672 -16.18 -22.42 2.15
CA LYS A 672 -17.64 -22.58 2.16
C LYS A 672 -18.43 -21.29 1.90
N ALA A 673 -17.82 -20.14 2.23
CA ALA A 673 -18.41 -18.83 2.03
C ALA A 673 -17.31 -17.82 1.69
N ALA A 674 -17.56 -16.94 0.71
CA ALA A 674 -16.62 -15.88 0.35
C ALA A 674 -17.30 -14.52 0.20
N VAL A 675 -16.60 -13.46 0.63
CA VAL A 675 -16.97 -12.08 0.33
C VAL A 675 -15.86 -11.43 -0.48
N SER A 676 -16.21 -10.91 -1.64
CA SER A 676 -15.28 -10.26 -2.55
C SER A 676 -15.68 -8.81 -2.76
N ASN A 677 -14.82 -7.87 -2.37
CA ASN A 677 -15.04 -6.44 -2.57
C ASN A 677 -14.09 -5.92 -3.65
N SER A 678 -14.60 -5.18 -4.64
CA SER A 678 -13.81 -4.49 -5.67
C SER A 678 -12.80 -5.41 -6.39
N GLY A 679 -13.16 -6.68 -6.64
CA GLY A 679 -12.24 -7.69 -7.13
C GLY A 679 -11.82 -7.50 -8.60
N CYS A 680 -10.53 -7.64 -8.90
CA CYS A 680 -10.00 -7.68 -10.26
C CYS A 680 -10.08 -9.10 -10.83
N HIS A 681 -11.31 -9.56 -11.10
CA HIS A 681 -11.65 -10.95 -11.36
C HIS A 681 -11.09 -11.54 -12.67
N ASP A 682 -10.72 -10.69 -13.62
CA ASP A 682 -10.08 -11.11 -14.87
C ASP A 682 -8.89 -10.21 -15.15
N ASN A 683 -7.70 -10.81 -15.17
CA ASN A 683 -6.46 -10.08 -15.37
C ASN A 683 -6.32 -9.46 -16.77
N ARG A 684 -7.24 -9.73 -17.70
CA ARG A 684 -7.38 -9.05 -19.00
C ARG A 684 -8.19 -7.75 -18.90
N MET A 685 -8.95 -7.55 -17.81
CA MET A 685 -9.91 -6.45 -17.61
C MET A 685 -9.43 -5.37 -16.67
N ASP A 686 -8.30 -5.54 -16.02
CA ASP A 686 -7.71 -4.61 -15.08
C ASP A 686 -6.47 -3.92 -15.68
N LYS A 687 -5.87 -2.99 -14.96
CA LYS A 687 -4.78 -2.11 -15.41
C LYS A 687 -3.57 -2.88 -15.95
N ILE A 688 -3.10 -2.46 -17.13
CA ILE A 688 -2.05 -3.15 -17.89
C ILE A 688 -0.75 -3.30 -17.08
N TRP A 689 -0.33 -2.26 -16.35
CA TRP A 689 0.95 -2.21 -15.65
C TRP A 689 1.05 -3.28 -14.54
N TRP A 690 -0.04 -3.53 -13.80
CA TRP A 690 -0.07 -4.53 -12.74
C TRP A 690 -0.20 -5.95 -13.32
N ASN A 691 -1.07 -6.11 -14.29
CA ASN A 691 -1.42 -7.44 -14.80
C ASN A 691 -0.36 -8.03 -15.73
N GLU A 692 0.18 -7.27 -16.70
CA GLU A 692 1.24 -7.78 -17.57
C GLU A 692 2.55 -8.06 -16.81
N GLN A 693 2.79 -7.39 -15.67
CA GLN A 693 3.94 -7.68 -14.81
C GLN A 693 3.93 -9.11 -14.28
N TRP A 694 2.78 -9.59 -13.81
CA TRP A 694 2.65 -10.90 -13.16
C TRP A 694 2.18 -11.99 -14.12
N MET A 695 1.41 -11.63 -15.13
CA MET A 695 0.83 -12.58 -16.08
C MET A 695 1.61 -12.63 -17.40
N GLY A 696 2.49 -11.64 -17.65
CA GLY A 696 3.36 -11.61 -18.83
C GLY A 696 2.67 -11.19 -20.13
N TRP A 697 3.46 -11.10 -21.18
CA TRP A 697 3.07 -10.76 -22.55
C TRP A 697 3.73 -11.76 -23.53
N PRO A 698 3.07 -12.15 -24.64
CA PRO A 698 1.66 -11.86 -25.01
C PRO A 698 0.63 -12.59 -24.14
N LEU A 699 -0.64 -12.16 -24.23
CA LEU A 699 -1.75 -12.83 -23.55
C LEU A 699 -1.86 -14.28 -24.04
N GLY A 700 -1.91 -15.22 -23.08
CA GLY A 700 -1.98 -16.65 -23.37
C GLY A 700 -3.09 -17.35 -22.55
N PRO A 701 -3.22 -18.70 -22.68
CA PRO A 701 -4.24 -19.48 -21.99
C PRO A 701 -4.22 -19.35 -20.47
N HIS A 702 -3.08 -19.02 -19.88
CA HIS A 702 -2.92 -18.81 -18.44
C HIS A 702 -3.76 -17.64 -17.89
N TYR A 703 -4.09 -16.63 -18.71
CA TYR A 703 -5.03 -15.58 -18.32
C TYR A 703 -6.43 -16.14 -18.08
N ALA A 704 -6.96 -16.98 -18.99
CA ALA A 704 -8.24 -17.63 -18.80
C ALA A 704 -8.20 -18.65 -17.65
N ALA A 705 -7.10 -19.38 -17.49
CA ALA A 705 -6.93 -20.32 -16.38
C ALA A 705 -6.99 -19.65 -15.01
N SER A 706 -6.50 -18.40 -14.89
CA SER A 706 -6.54 -17.60 -13.66
C SER A 706 -7.79 -16.73 -13.51
N SER A 707 -8.68 -16.69 -14.50
CA SER A 707 -9.86 -15.80 -14.51
C SER A 707 -11.01 -16.36 -13.69
N ASN A 708 -11.54 -15.59 -12.76
CA ASN A 708 -12.78 -15.93 -12.04
C ASN A 708 -14.01 -15.93 -12.98
N VAL A 709 -13.96 -15.15 -14.07
CA VAL A 709 -15.03 -15.11 -15.07
C VAL A 709 -15.09 -16.43 -15.85
N ASP A 710 -13.95 -16.88 -16.38
CA ASP A 710 -13.88 -18.13 -17.16
C ASP A 710 -14.14 -19.37 -16.29
N ASN A 711 -13.87 -19.31 -14.98
CA ASN A 711 -14.04 -20.40 -14.04
C ASN A 711 -15.29 -20.31 -13.16
N ALA A 712 -16.19 -19.36 -13.39
CA ALA A 712 -17.40 -19.12 -12.58
C ALA A 712 -18.30 -20.35 -12.42
N TYR A 713 -18.31 -21.26 -13.42
CA TYR A 713 -19.08 -22.50 -13.40
C TYR A 713 -18.71 -23.45 -12.25
N ARG A 714 -17.51 -23.27 -11.65
CA ARG A 714 -17.00 -24.11 -10.54
C ARG A 714 -17.58 -23.73 -9.17
N LEU A 715 -18.33 -22.62 -9.05
CA LEU A 715 -18.85 -22.18 -7.75
C LEU A 715 -19.75 -23.26 -7.12
N GLU A 716 -19.42 -23.68 -5.88
CA GLU A 716 -20.19 -24.64 -5.09
C GLU A 716 -20.68 -24.10 -3.74
N GLY A 717 -20.05 -23.06 -3.22
CA GLY A 717 -20.40 -22.45 -1.93
C GLY A 717 -21.18 -21.14 -2.07
N ASN A 718 -21.18 -20.35 -1.01
CA ASN A 718 -21.89 -19.07 -0.93
C ASN A 718 -20.94 -17.92 -1.27
N LEU A 719 -21.33 -17.03 -2.17
CA LEU A 719 -20.51 -15.91 -2.65
C LEU A 719 -21.28 -14.60 -2.58
N LEU A 720 -20.75 -13.62 -1.86
CA LEU A 720 -21.19 -12.23 -1.90
C LEU A 720 -20.18 -11.40 -2.69
N LEU A 721 -20.63 -10.73 -3.74
CA LEU A 721 -19.87 -9.79 -4.55
C LEU A 721 -20.26 -8.37 -4.20
N VAL A 722 -19.30 -7.51 -3.87
CA VAL A 722 -19.48 -6.08 -3.58
C VAL A 722 -18.85 -5.26 -4.70
N VAL A 723 -19.66 -4.43 -5.36
CA VAL A 723 -19.26 -3.62 -6.52
C VAL A 723 -19.41 -2.13 -6.19
N PRO A 724 -18.31 -1.38 -6.06
CA PRO A 724 -18.37 0.09 -6.02
C PRO A 724 -18.66 0.65 -7.42
N GLU A 725 -19.63 1.55 -7.52
CA GLU A 725 -20.08 2.11 -8.81
C GLU A 725 -19.00 2.96 -9.50
N MET A 726 -18.25 3.73 -8.71
CA MET A 726 -17.27 4.73 -9.20
C MET A 726 -15.82 4.29 -8.99
N ASP A 727 -15.55 2.98 -8.98
CA ASP A 727 -14.20 2.45 -8.77
C ASP A 727 -13.25 2.84 -9.91
N THR A 728 -12.36 3.79 -9.64
CA THR A 728 -11.37 4.27 -10.59
C THR A 728 -10.07 3.45 -10.60
N ASN A 729 -9.92 2.51 -9.66
CA ASN A 729 -8.79 1.61 -9.56
C ASN A 729 -9.04 0.27 -10.27
N VAL A 730 -10.13 -0.42 -9.92
CA VAL A 730 -10.57 -1.66 -10.58
C VAL A 730 -11.89 -1.39 -11.30
N ASP A 731 -11.90 -1.55 -12.62
CA ASP A 731 -13.10 -1.35 -13.43
C ASP A 731 -14.27 -2.18 -12.88
N PRO A 732 -15.41 -1.54 -12.45
CA PRO A 732 -16.60 -2.25 -11.94
C PRO A 732 -17.10 -3.36 -12.87
N SER A 733 -16.87 -3.22 -14.19
CA SER A 733 -17.22 -4.24 -15.18
C SER A 733 -16.55 -5.58 -14.92
N SER A 734 -15.39 -5.60 -14.23
CA SER A 734 -14.69 -6.86 -13.88
C SER A 734 -15.57 -7.76 -13.01
N THR A 735 -16.19 -7.19 -11.97
CA THR A 735 -17.12 -7.94 -11.10
C THR A 735 -18.45 -8.26 -11.83
N LEU A 736 -18.99 -7.31 -12.60
CA LEU A 736 -20.24 -7.53 -13.33
C LEU A 736 -20.11 -8.63 -14.39
N GLN A 737 -18.92 -8.85 -14.96
CA GLN A 737 -18.64 -9.99 -15.83
C GLN A 737 -18.68 -11.33 -15.08
N VAL A 738 -18.22 -11.39 -13.82
CA VAL A 738 -18.39 -12.58 -12.97
C VAL A 738 -19.87 -12.85 -12.72
N VAL A 739 -20.65 -11.82 -12.36
CA VAL A 739 -22.11 -11.93 -12.19
C VAL A 739 -22.76 -12.52 -13.43
N ASN A 740 -22.45 -11.98 -14.62
CA ASN A 740 -22.99 -12.50 -15.89
C ASN A 740 -22.57 -13.97 -16.14
N ALA A 741 -21.33 -14.33 -15.82
CA ALA A 741 -20.84 -15.71 -15.96
C ALA A 741 -21.54 -16.67 -15.01
N LEU A 742 -21.79 -16.27 -13.75
CA LEU A 742 -22.53 -17.04 -12.74
C LEU A 742 -23.98 -17.24 -13.17
N ILE A 743 -24.65 -16.21 -13.67
CA ILE A 743 -26.02 -16.30 -14.22
C ILE A 743 -26.07 -17.33 -15.36
N LYS A 744 -25.13 -17.24 -16.31
CA LYS A 744 -25.05 -18.19 -17.45
C LYS A 744 -24.78 -19.63 -17.00
N ALA A 745 -24.00 -19.79 -15.91
CA ALA A 745 -23.73 -21.10 -15.31
C ALA A 745 -24.83 -21.58 -14.36
N ASN A 746 -25.91 -20.83 -14.19
CA ASN A 746 -27.02 -21.09 -13.25
C ASN A 746 -26.53 -21.28 -11.80
N LYS A 747 -25.62 -20.39 -11.34
CA LYS A 747 -25.05 -20.42 -10.00
C LYS A 747 -25.62 -19.29 -9.14
N ASN A 748 -26.09 -19.61 -7.92
CA ASN A 748 -26.59 -18.65 -6.97
C ASN A 748 -25.43 -17.82 -6.40
N HIS A 749 -25.66 -16.52 -6.21
CA HIS A 749 -24.72 -15.57 -5.59
C HIS A 749 -25.47 -14.37 -5.06
N ASP A 750 -24.89 -13.67 -4.10
CA ASP A 750 -25.37 -12.38 -3.61
C ASP A 750 -24.59 -11.24 -4.25
N LEU A 751 -25.24 -10.08 -4.43
CA LEU A 751 -24.64 -8.90 -5.05
C LEU A 751 -25.01 -7.66 -4.25
N LEU A 752 -24.01 -6.89 -3.81
CA LEU A 752 -24.18 -5.53 -3.32
C LEU A 752 -23.53 -4.55 -4.29
N PHE A 753 -24.35 -3.76 -4.95
CA PHE A 753 -23.89 -2.62 -5.76
C PHE A 753 -23.96 -1.35 -4.90
N VAL A 754 -22.84 -0.62 -4.75
CA VAL A 754 -22.74 0.55 -3.86
C VAL A 754 -22.65 1.82 -4.70
N PRO A 755 -23.76 2.58 -4.85
CA PRO A 755 -23.81 3.81 -5.62
C PRO A 755 -22.83 4.87 -5.11
N GLY A 756 -22.15 5.57 -6.02
CA GLY A 756 -21.21 6.64 -5.72
C GLY A 756 -19.90 6.20 -5.03
N ALA A 757 -19.77 4.93 -4.61
CA ALA A 757 -18.59 4.46 -3.92
C ALA A 757 -17.39 4.31 -4.86
N ASN A 758 -16.20 4.65 -4.37
CA ASN A 758 -14.93 4.40 -5.03
C ASN A 758 -14.33 3.05 -4.56
N HIS A 759 -13.09 2.77 -4.95
CA HIS A 759 -12.38 1.53 -4.66
C HIS A 759 -12.43 1.15 -3.16
N GLY A 760 -12.65 -0.13 -2.87
CA GLY A 760 -12.78 -0.61 -1.51
C GLY A 760 -14.08 -0.17 -0.83
N ALA A 761 -15.24 -0.26 -1.54
CA ALA A 761 -16.54 0.15 -1.01
C ALA A 761 -16.72 -0.24 0.45
N GLY A 762 -16.51 0.72 1.33
CA GLY A 762 -16.54 0.57 2.78
C GLY A 762 -17.84 1.10 3.39
N GLY A 763 -17.77 1.41 4.67
CA GLY A 763 -18.84 1.99 5.46
C GLY A 763 -19.63 0.96 6.26
N GLN A 764 -20.40 1.48 7.20
CA GLN A 764 -21.11 0.66 8.19
C GLN A 764 -22.07 -0.37 7.55
N HIS A 765 -22.76 0.01 6.48
CA HIS A 765 -23.72 -0.88 5.80
C HIS A 765 -22.99 -2.07 5.15
N THR A 766 -21.93 -1.84 4.41
CA THR A 766 -21.16 -2.88 3.73
C THR A 766 -20.50 -3.83 4.74
N THR A 767 -19.89 -3.28 5.81
CA THR A 767 -19.31 -4.07 6.91
C THR A 767 -20.37 -4.95 7.58
N ARG A 768 -21.57 -4.39 7.85
CA ARG A 768 -22.67 -5.16 8.41
C ARG A 768 -23.10 -6.32 7.51
N LEU A 769 -23.24 -6.10 6.22
CA LEU A 769 -23.63 -7.16 5.29
C LEU A 769 -22.57 -8.26 5.19
N LEU A 770 -21.29 -7.92 5.27
CA LEU A 770 -20.23 -8.93 5.39
C LEU A 770 -20.40 -9.76 6.66
N TYR A 771 -20.71 -9.14 7.80
CA TYR A 771 -20.95 -9.84 9.07
C TYR A 771 -22.16 -10.74 8.98
N ASP A 772 -23.29 -10.24 8.49
CA ASP A 772 -24.54 -10.96 8.31
C ASP A 772 -24.33 -12.20 7.39
N PHE A 773 -23.58 -12.03 6.31
CA PHE A 773 -23.28 -13.09 5.37
C PHE A 773 -22.52 -14.26 6.03
N PHE A 774 -21.47 -13.98 6.80
CA PHE A 774 -20.73 -15.04 7.48
C PHE A 774 -21.50 -15.63 8.66
N VAL A 775 -22.24 -14.84 9.43
CA VAL A 775 -23.11 -15.34 10.50
C VAL A 775 -24.15 -16.31 9.95
N HIS A 776 -24.80 -15.95 8.85
CA HIS A 776 -25.79 -16.83 8.21
C HIS A 776 -25.15 -18.12 7.67
N HIS A 777 -24.10 -18.00 6.84
CA HIS A 777 -23.57 -19.14 6.10
C HIS A 777 -22.58 -20.03 6.86
N LEU A 778 -21.88 -19.51 7.87
CA LEU A 778 -20.90 -20.30 8.63
C LEU A 778 -21.38 -20.68 10.03
N LEU A 779 -22.14 -19.83 10.73
CA LEU A 779 -22.72 -20.15 12.00
C LEU A 779 -24.11 -20.85 11.86
N GLY A 780 -24.80 -20.63 10.73
CA GLY A 780 -26.17 -21.13 10.52
C GLY A 780 -27.20 -20.43 11.41
N VAL A 781 -26.95 -19.18 11.73
CA VAL A 781 -27.79 -18.32 12.59
C VAL A 781 -28.33 -17.17 11.74
N GLU A 782 -29.62 -16.86 11.88
CA GLU A 782 -30.18 -15.69 11.22
C GLU A 782 -29.64 -14.40 11.84
N PRO A 783 -29.09 -13.47 11.02
CA PRO A 783 -28.67 -12.13 11.48
C PRO A 783 -29.81 -11.34 12.08
N PRO A 784 -29.55 -10.31 12.89
CA PRO A 784 -30.57 -9.39 13.39
C PRO A 784 -31.41 -8.75 12.26
N ASP A 785 -32.71 -8.61 12.47
CA ASP A 785 -33.58 -7.85 11.56
C ASP A 785 -33.37 -6.34 11.77
N TRP A 786 -32.44 -5.78 11.00
CA TRP A 786 -32.04 -4.38 11.09
C TRP A 786 -33.16 -3.39 10.79
N ASN A 787 -34.19 -3.80 10.04
CA ASN A 787 -35.32 -2.93 9.73
C ASN A 787 -36.26 -2.75 10.92
N LYS A 788 -36.20 -3.63 11.92
CA LYS A 788 -37.01 -3.56 13.15
C LYS A 788 -36.26 -2.87 14.30
N LEU A 789 -34.94 -2.63 14.16
CA LEU A 789 -34.19 -1.94 15.19
C LEU A 789 -34.44 -0.42 15.10
N PRO A 790 -34.60 0.29 16.23
CA PRO A 790 -34.75 1.74 16.19
C PRO A 790 -33.52 2.38 15.56
N ASN A 791 -33.75 3.26 14.57
CA ASN A 791 -32.67 4.02 13.93
C ASN A 791 -31.90 4.81 14.99
N LYS A 792 -30.63 4.50 15.20
CA LYS A 792 -29.75 5.29 16.09
C LYS A 792 -29.26 6.59 15.44
N THR A 793 -29.62 6.83 14.18
CA THR A 793 -29.30 8.07 13.44
C THR A 793 -30.53 8.51 12.67
N GLU A 794 -31.42 9.32 13.30
CA GLU A 794 -32.19 10.25 12.52
C GLU A 794 -31.20 11.34 12.03
N PRO A 795 -31.11 11.62 10.72
CA PRO A 795 -30.44 12.82 10.28
C PRO A 795 -31.17 14.00 10.92
N ALA A 796 -30.43 14.91 11.57
CA ALA A 796 -30.96 16.16 12.03
C ALA A 796 -31.76 16.76 10.87
N ALA A 797 -33.08 17.03 11.11
CA ALA A 797 -33.97 17.61 10.12
C ALA A 797 -33.28 18.86 9.55
N ALA A 798 -33.02 18.84 8.24
CA ALA A 798 -32.58 20.03 7.54
C ALA A 798 -33.66 21.10 7.77
N THR A 799 -33.39 22.07 8.61
CA THR A 799 -34.20 23.26 8.74
C THR A 799 -34.17 23.95 7.38
N THR A 800 -35.22 23.72 6.60
CA THR A 800 -35.52 24.52 5.43
C THR A 800 -35.80 25.94 5.90
N GLY A 801 -34.77 26.78 5.91
CA GLY A 801 -34.95 28.24 5.95
C GLY A 801 -35.52 28.69 4.62
N GLN A 802 -36.81 28.94 4.62
CA GLN A 802 -37.43 29.82 3.61
C GLN A 802 -36.80 31.21 3.77
N GLN A 803 -36.11 31.70 2.78
CA GLN A 803 -36.26 32.99 2.08
C GLN A 803 -35.24 33.07 0.95
#